data_864d0cf2ba7181e1e7e33fdde7630697
#
_entry.id   864d0cf2ba7181e1e7e33fdde7630697
#
_cell.length_a   1.000
_cell.length_b   1.000
_cell.length_c   1.000
_cell.angle_alpha   90.00
_cell.angle_beta   90.00
_cell.angle_gamma   90.00
#
_symmetry.space_group_name_H-M   'P 1'
#
loop_
_entity.id
_entity.type
_entity.pdbx_description
1 polymer ?
#
loop_
_entity_poly.entity_id
_entity_poly.type
_entity_poly.pdbx_seq_one_letter_code
_entity_poly.pdbx_strand_id
1 'polypeptide(L)'
;MGKMKHAARIIRFVFTVFCLLIPAGGNSAQAAQKAQADPSGWLPYQMPDVKKLKGTALDMSFLLDAPAGRHGFLTVKGDKFFFQDGTEARFWGGNLFSEANFPTHKQAEALAERIALTGANLVRMHHLDVVAPWTDFIVRKNLFGGQSPETTRVLDKDMLDRFDYLIHCLKKRGIYIFLSHLSSRKVMPADGIPEPADSLDDICAGFKIEGEFDEFLIQLQQEHLKNLLTHKNPYTHLPLAYDPVLALTEIINEDSLLFLGAGPNFSTNSDHYKRMLQGQFNDWLLHKYGSREALAKAWQPADGQGKGLGDDEDPAARTVAFTYRFSYDSQTRLDPVLSHQRNLDMYAFLCDTQKKYYDRMHAFLLGLGVQCPIAGSNHWISDVADLHLNAALDYVDRHDYYAHPHGTYNYIEGQSVSPATAMVRSDSLGIIAGLANRRVYGRPYTVSEWDNCLPNPYRAEGPVFMAAYACLQDWHPMQYAYLALIDDDPKSINSFMVFYDPAHMNVLPAAALMFQRRDIKEASTGYFEPVAAGQFMDPAFSPQRNSRVALLGKYGLAFPDVVDAPGANNADLLKQASDGTKHVYESITGELRWDVGQGLLTVNSPRTQGVVGFTQGRAVAMGDVTLEVGNDFAVVVVSSLDGASIRQAGRLLVSTSARAQWSGMEFDERTGVVTKSGRPPFLMEPVAGTVRIKHDKPLTVYRLSSSGKRLGEVETQKTREGTAFEMRPENRCMHYELVSK
;
A
#
# COMPACT_ATOMS: atom_id res chain seq x y z
N MET A 1 -10.93 -37.32 -34.98
CA MET A 1 -11.83 -37.03 -33.88
C MET A 1 -11.32 -37.79 -32.66
N GLY A 2 -10.60 -37.18 -31.77
CA GLY A 2 -10.04 -37.87 -30.58
C GLY A 2 -8.80 -37.19 -30.00
N LYS A 3 -8.78 -35.86 -29.84
CA LYS A 3 -7.75 -35.13 -29.05
C LYS A 3 -8.26 -33.73 -28.60
N MET A 4 -9.43 -33.69 -27.99
CA MET A 4 -9.94 -32.47 -27.38
C MET A 4 -10.86 -32.80 -26.18
N LYS A 5 -10.35 -33.52 -25.20
CA LYS A 5 -11.06 -33.76 -23.93
C LYS A 5 -10.14 -33.83 -22.69
N HIS A 6 -8.93 -33.27 -22.74
CA HIS A 6 -8.01 -33.28 -21.61
C HIS A 6 -7.63 -31.88 -21.07
N ALA A 7 -8.17 -30.80 -21.61
CA ALA A 7 -7.83 -29.45 -21.22
C ALA A 7 -8.86 -28.77 -20.26
N ALA A 8 -9.78 -29.54 -19.68
CA ALA A 8 -10.85 -28.98 -18.84
C ALA A 8 -10.87 -29.52 -17.39
N ARG A 9 -9.74 -29.97 -16.86
CA ARG A 9 -9.70 -30.56 -15.51
C ARG A 9 -8.61 -30.04 -14.56
N ILE A 10 -7.88 -29.02 -14.94
CA ILE A 10 -6.88 -28.39 -14.07
C ILE A 10 -7.17 -26.88 -14.12
N ILE A 11 -7.91 -26.38 -13.23
CA ILE A 11 -7.96 -25.03 -12.63
C ILE A 11 -9.24 -24.96 -11.79
N ARG A 12 -9.24 -25.68 -10.67
CA ARG A 12 -10.07 -25.43 -9.51
C ARG A 12 -9.19 -25.66 -8.28
N PHE A 13 -8.15 -24.86 -8.13
CA PHE A 13 -7.53 -24.66 -6.83
C PHE A 13 -7.92 -23.27 -6.35
N VAL A 14 -8.90 -23.29 -5.51
CA VAL A 14 -9.46 -22.18 -4.78
C VAL A 14 -8.36 -21.64 -3.87
N PHE A 15 -7.94 -20.40 -4.08
CA PHE A 15 -7.34 -19.59 -3.04
C PHE A 15 -8.42 -19.35 -1.97
N THR A 16 -8.55 -20.27 -1.05
CA THR A 16 -9.29 -20.04 0.18
C THR A 16 -8.32 -19.38 1.15
N VAL A 17 -8.12 -18.08 0.99
CA VAL A 17 -7.59 -17.28 2.09
C VAL A 17 -8.72 -17.18 3.10
N PHE A 18 -8.63 -18.02 4.13
CA PHE A 18 -9.54 -17.97 5.26
C PHE A 18 -9.32 -16.67 6.01
N CYS A 19 -10.32 -15.77 5.99
CA CYS A 19 -10.44 -14.82 7.06
C CYS A 19 -10.49 -15.57 8.38
N LEU A 20 -9.59 -15.27 9.30
CA LEU A 20 -9.68 -15.65 10.69
C LEU A 20 -11.09 -15.36 11.21
N LEU A 21 -11.89 -16.38 11.39
CA LEU A 21 -13.02 -16.35 12.30
C LEU A 21 -12.41 -16.27 13.71
N ILE A 22 -12.19 -15.06 14.19
CA ILE A 22 -12.08 -14.84 15.64
C ILE A 22 -13.42 -15.28 16.22
N PRO A 23 -13.47 -16.17 17.21
CA PRO A 23 -14.74 -16.54 17.82
C PRO A 23 -15.36 -15.29 18.44
N ALA A 24 -16.47 -14.85 17.89
CA ALA A 24 -17.29 -13.78 18.43
C ALA A 24 -17.92 -14.24 19.74
N GLY A 25 -17.20 -14.03 20.82
CA GLY A 25 -17.75 -14.02 22.17
C GLY A 25 -18.17 -12.60 22.52
N GLY A 26 -19.41 -12.24 22.25
CA GLY A 26 -19.95 -10.94 22.64
C GLY A 26 -21.16 -10.59 21.78
N ASN A 27 -22.37 -10.84 22.26
CA ASN A 27 -23.63 -10.38 21.69
C ASN A 27 -23.66 -8.85 21.59
N SER A 28 -23.32 -8.31 20.44
CA SER A 28 -23.89 -7.06 19.96
C SER A 28 -24.38 -7.33 18.54
N ALA A 29 -25.68 -7.53 18.40
CA ALA A 29 -26.35 -7.49 17.13
C ALA A 29 -26.26 -6.04 16.59
N GLN A 30 -25.12 -5.69 16.00
CA GLN A 30 -25.04 -4.58 15.07
C GLN A 30 -25.91 -4.97 13.87
N ALA A 31 -27.01 -4.26 13.69
CA ALA A 31 -27.89 -4.43 12.54
C ALA A 31 -27.03 -4.46 11.29
N ALA A 32 -27.09 -5.53 10.52
CA ALA A 32 -26.39 -5.66 9.25
C ALA A 32 -26.72 -4.42 8.43
N GLN A 33 -25.74 -3.58 8.22
CA GLN A 33 -25.93 -2.33 7.48
C GLN A 33 -26.21 -2.72 6.04
N LYS A 34 -27.30 -2.25 5.45
CA LYS A 34 -27.64 -2.56 4.04
C LYS A 34 -26.46 -2.18 3.16
N ALA A 35 -25.71 -3.17 2.69
CA ALA A 35 -24.60 -2.96 1.76
C ALA A 35 -25.10 -2.34 0.44
N GLN A 36 -26.32 -2.65 0.06
CA GLN A 36 -26.96 -2.13 -1.16
C GLN A 36 -27.83 -0.92 -0.86
N ALA A 37 -27.44 0.22 -1.44
CA ALA A 37 -28.29 1.40 -1.49
C ALA A 37 -29.07 1.39 -2.80
N ASP A 38 -30.26 2.01 -2.80
CA ASP A 38 -30.97 2.30 -4.04
C ASP A 38 -30.22 3.38 -4.82
N PRO A 39 -29.63 3.07 -6.00
CA PRO A 39 -28.90 4.04 -6.78
C PRO A 39 -29.81 4.96 -7.59
N SER A 40 -31.15 4.89 -7.42
CA SER A 40 -32.07 5.80 -8.08
C SER A 40 -31.79 7.23 -7.62
N GLY A 41 -31.55 8.13 -8.58
CA GLY A 41 -31.17 9.51 -8.30
C GLY A 41 -29.65 9.74 -8.10
N TRP A 42 -28.80 8.70 -8.15
CA TRP A 42 -27.38 8.89 -8.13
C TRP A 42 -26.84 9.52 -9.41
N LEU A 43 -25.73 10.26 -9.29
CA LEU A 43 -25.15 11.02 -10.39
C LEU A 43 -24.19 10.15 -11.21
N PRO A 44 -24.29 10.15 -12.55
CA PRO A 44 -23.30 9.47 -13.37
C PRO A 44 -21.94 10.19 -13.27
N TYR A 45 -20.90 9.42 -12.98
CA TYR A 45 -19.54 9.94 -12.96
C TYR A 45 -19.05 10.25 -14.38
N GLN A 46 -18.51 11.42 -14.53
CA GLN A 46 -17.80 11.84 -15.72
C GLN A 46 -16.34 12.03 -15.37
N MET A 47 -15.48 11.27 -16.05
CA MET A 47 -14.05 11.38 -15.83
C MET A 47 -13.56 12.79 -16.10
N PRO A 48 -12.73 13.36 -15.22
CA PRO A 48 -12.20 14.71 -15.40
C PRO A 48 -11.42 14.86 -16.71
N ASP A 49 -11.73 15.89 -17.46
CA ASP A 49 -10.93 16.30 -18.63
C ASP A 49 -9.67 17.01 -18.13
N VAL A 50 -8.51 16.37 -18.27
CA VAL A 50 -7.20 16.84 -17.81
C VAL A 50 -6.90 18.26 -18.29
N LYS A 51 -7.23 18.59 -19.54
CA LYS A 51 -6.99 19.92 -20.11
C LYS A 51 -7.83 21.02 -19.47
N LYS A 52 -9.01 20.65 -18.98
CA LYS A 52 -9.94 21.59 -18.33
C LYS A 52 -9.72 21.74 -16.84
N LEU A 53 -9.06 20.76 -16.20
CA LEU A 53 -8.74 20.80 -14.78
C LEU A 53 -7.72 21.88 -14.45
N LYS A 54 -6.75 22.09 -15.32
CA LYS A 54 -5.63 23.02 -15.09
C LYS A 54 -6.09 24.44 -14.73
N GLY A 55 -5.58 24.96 -13.61
CA GLY A 55 -5.90 26.28 -13.08
C GLY A 55 -7.25 26.39 -12.36
N THR A 56 -7.99 25.30 -12.22
CA THR A 56 -9.24 25.26 -11.46
C THR A 56 -8.99 25.02 -9.96
N ALA A 57 -10.06 25.02 -9.16
CA ALA A 57 -9.98 24.66 -7.74
C ALA A 57 -9.64 23.19 -7.48
N LEU A 58 -9.69 22.32 -8.50
CA LEU A 58 -9.32 20.92 -8.43
C LEU A 58 -7.91 20.61 -8.97
N ASP A 59 -7.19 21.64 -9.42
CA ASP A 59 -5.78 21.51 -9.86
C ASP A 59 -4.87 21.54 -8.65
N MET A 60 -4.33 20.38 -8.27
CA MET A 60 -3.39 20.25 -7.15
C MET A 60 -1.92 20.29 -7.59
N SER A 61 -1.63 20.53 -8.88
CA SER A 61 -0.25 20.56 -9.40
C SER A 61 0.62 21.67 -8.81
N PHE A 62 0.02 22.70 -8.23
CA PHE A 62 0.73 23.77 -7.53
C PHE A 62 1.43 23.30 -6.24
N LEU A 63 1.11 22.10 -5.75
CA LEU A 63 1.76 21.49 -4.60
C LEU A 63 3.11 20.84 -4.96
N LEU A 64 3.40 20.67 -6.25
CA LEU A 64 4.58 19.98 -6.73
C LEU A 64 5.72 20.98 -6.98
N ASP A 65 6.93 20.56 -6.61
CA ASP A 65 8.16 21.32 -6.84
C ASP A 65 8.92 20.74 -8.05
N ALA A 66 8.76 21.38 -9.19
CA ALA A 66 9.31 20.91 -10.47
C ALA A 66 10.64 21.60 -10.83
N PRO A 67 11.56 20.91 -11.51
CA PRO A 67 11.52 19.48 -11.86
C PRO A 67 11.93 18.57 -10.69
N ALA A 68 11.49 17.32 -10.68
CA ALA A 68 11.98 16.34 -9.70
C ALA A 68 13.51 16.17 -9.83
N GLY A 69 14.17 16.04 -8.68
CA GLY A 69 15.64 15.96 -8.60
C GLY A 69 16.34 17.33 -8.51
N ARG A 70 15.62 18.47 -8.52
CA ARG A 70 16.23 19.80 -8.38
C ARG A 70 16.94 20.01 -7.03
N HIS A 71 16.56 19.29 -6.01
CA HIS A 71 17.14 19.30 -4.65
C HIS A 71 18.27 18.28 -4.44
N GLY A 72 18.71 17.59 -5.52
CA GLY A 72 19.69 16.52 -5.45
C GLY A 72 19.08 15.18 -5.07
N PHE A 73 19.92 14.24 -4.68
CA PHE A 73 19.50 12.90 -4.30
C PHE A 73 18.81 12.87 -2.94
N LEU A 74 17.91 11.90 -2.78
CA LEU A 74 17.27 11.63 -1.50
C LEU A 74 18.25 10.91 -0.56
N THR A 75 18.24 11.28 0.71
CA THR A 75 19.07 10.71 1.77
C THR A 75 18.22 10.43 3.01
N VAL A 76 18.71 9.58 3.91
CA VAL A 76 18.07 9.26 5.20
C VAL A 76 18.79 9.96 6.34
N LYS A 77 18.02 10.57 7.24
CA LYS A 77 18.51 11.13 8.50
C LYS A 77 17.53 10.81 9.63
N GLY A 78 17.88 9.83 10.47
CA GLY A 78 16.97 9.31 11.50
C GLY A 78 15.74 8.65 10.87
N ASP A 79 14.56 9.05 11.29
CA ASP A 79 13.28 8.53 10.79
C ASP A 79 12.68 9.35 9.62
N LYS A 80 13.52 10.20 8.96
CA LYS A 80 13.07 11.11 7.92
C LYS A 80 13.92 11.05 6.65
N PHE A 81 13.29 11.44 5.55
CA PHE A 81 13.95 11.67 4.28
C PHE A 81 14.31 13.14 4.09
N PHE A 82 15.50 13.38 3.56
CA PHE A 82 15.99 14.71 3.16
C PHE A 82 16.64 14.65 1.79
N PHE A 83 16.49 15.71 1.02
CA PHE A 83 17.32 15.90 -0.17
C PHE A 83 18.74 16.39 0.21
N GLN A 84 19.66 16.29 -0.73
CA GLN A 84 21.06 16.71 -0.53
C GLN A 84 21.23 18.17 -0.10
N ASP A 85 20.32 19.05 -0.52
CA ASP A 85 20.34 20.47 -0.13
C ASP A 85 19.77 20.73 1.29
N GLY A 86 19.34 19.67 1.99
CA GLY A 86 18.78 19.76 3.33
C GLY A 86 17.25 19.97 3.38
N THR A 87 16.59 20.05 2.24
CA THR A 87 15.12 20.11 2.19
C THR A 87 14.52 18.79 2.65
N GLU A 88 13.59 18.82 3.62
CA GLU A 88 12.88 17.63 4.06
C GLU A 88 11.93 17.13 2.96
N ALA A 89 12.03 15.84 2.62
CA ALA A 89 11.21 15.23 1.59
C ALA A 89 9.97 14.56 2.18
N ARG A 90 8.83 14.74 1.52
CA ARG A 90 7.59 14.03 1.82
C ARG A 90 6.97 13.54 0.52
N PHE A 91 6.48 12.30 0.55
CA PHE A 91 5.94 11.66 -0.65
C PHE A 91 4.48 11.25 -0.46
N TRP A 92 3.66 11.72 -1.40
CA TRP A 92 2.27 11.35 -1.61
C TRP A 92 2.12 10.88 -3.04
N GLY A 93 1.62 9.68 -3.26
CA GLY A 93 1.57 9.17 -4.62
C GLY A 93 0.73 7.93 -4.81
N GLY A 94 1.04 7.24 -5.87
CA GLY A 94 0.40 5.98 -6.21
C GLY A 94 1.22 5.15 -7.17
N ASN A 95 0.73 3.95 -7.45
CA ASN A 95 1.42 3.00 -8.32
C ASN A 95 0.93 3.12 -9.75
N LEU A 96 1.87 3.08 -10.68
CA LEU A 96 1.63 2.63 -12.05
C LEU A 96 2.09 1.19 -12.15
N PHE A 97 1.21 0.29 -12.55
CA PHE A 97 1.63 -1.09 -12.65
C PHE A 97 1.40 -1.68 -14.06
N SER A 98 2.20 -2.70 -14.39
CA SER A 98 2.13 -3.41 -15.67
C SER A 98 2.16 -2.44 -16.86
N GLU A 99 1.20 -2.51 -17.77
CA GLU A 99 1.15 -1.74 -19.02
C GLU A 99 1.13 -0.22 -18.84
N ALA A 100 0.69 0.28 -17.69
CA ALA A 100 0.66 1.72 -17.41
C ALA A 100 2.07 2.34 -17.36
N ASN A 101 3.11 1.52 -17.19
CA ASN A 101 4.50 1.96 -17.23
C ASN A 101 5.05 2.13 -18.66
N PHE A 102 4.31 1.68 -19.69
CA PHE A 102 4.76 1.66 -21.09
C PHE A 102 3.79 2.40 -22.02
N PRO A 103 3.38 3.64 -21.69
CA PRO A 103 2.50 4.43 -22.54
C PRO A 103 3.21 4.85 -23.82
N THR A 104 2.47 5.14 -24.87
CA THR A 104 3.04 5.91 -26.00
C THR A 104 3.46 7.30 -25.52
N HIS A 105 4.35 7.98 -26.21
CA HIS A 105 4.83 9.34 -25.83
C HIS A 105 3.66 10.29 -25.55
N LYS A 106 2.65 10.31 -26.44
CA LYS A 106 1.46 11.15 -26.26
C LYS A 106 0.67 10.80 -24.99
N GLN A 107 0.53 9.51 -24.69
CA GLN A 107 -0.14 9.05 -23.48
C GLN A 107 0.70 9.35 -22.22
N ALA A 108 2.04 9.28 -22.31
CA ALA A 108 2.95 9.61 -21.23
C ALA A 108 2.80 11.07 -20.77
N GLU A 109 2.72 12.02 -21.73
CA GLU A 109 2.47 13.43 -21.41
C GLU A 109 1.14 13.64 -20.70
N ALA A 110 0.07 13.03 -21.20
CA ALA A 110 -1.28 13.14 -20.62
C ALA A 110 -1.35 12.47 -19.24
N LEU A 111 -0.69 11.31 -19.07
CA LEU A 111 -0.65 10.58 -17.81
C LEU A 111 0.11 11.36 -16.73
N ALA A 112 1.31 11.85 -17.05
CA ALA A 112 2.10 12.66 -16.12
C ALA A 112 1.38 13.96 -15.73
N GLU A 113 0.65 14.61 -16.66
CA GLU A 113 -0.22 15.75 -16.35
C GLU A 113 -1.35 15.35 -15.40
N ARG A 114 -2.05 14.25 -15.66
CA ARG A 114 -3.12 13.74 -14.80
C ARG A 114 -2.63 13.47 -13.38
N ILE A 115 -1.47 12.83 -13.24
CA ILE A 115 -0.86 12.55 -11.94
C ILE A 115 -0.51 13.86 -11.21
N ALA A 116 0.11 14.81 -11.90
CA ALA A 116 0.43 16.11 -11.32
C ALA A 116 -0.81 16.83 -10.78
N LEU A 117 -1.92 16.80 -11.54
CA LEU A 117 -3.18 17.46 -11.16
C LEU A 117 -3.83 16.82 -9.89
N THR A 118 -3.45 15.60 -9.51
CA THR A 118 -3.89 15.02 -8.23
C THR A 118 -3.04 15.47 -7.03
N GLY A 119 -1.94 16.19 -7.26
CA GLY A 119 -0.98 16.59 -6.23
C GLY A 119 0.00 15.49 -5.81
N ALA A 120 0.06 14.38 -6.56
CA ALA A 120 1.01 13.32 -6.32
C ALA A 120 2.41 13.72 -6.80
N ASN A 121 3.40 13.63 -5.91
CA ASN A 121 4.81 13.95 -6.18
C ASN A 121 5.72 12.71 -6.25
N LEU A 122 5.16 11.50 -6.15
CA LEU A 122 5.87 10.24 -6.30
C LEU A 122 5.00 9.23 -7.04
N VAL A 123 5.61 8.45 -7.91
CA VAL A 123 5.00 7.29 -8.59
C VAL A 123 5.87 6.08 -8.37
N ARG A 124 5.29 5.01 -7.83
CA ARG A 124 5.94 3.71 -7.81
C ARG A 124 5.69 3.01 -9.15
N MET A 125 6.76 2.73 -9.88
CA MET A 125 6.73 1.98 -11.14
C MET A 125 6.85 0.50 -10.82
N HIS A 126 5.73 -0.22 -10.92
CA HIS A 126 5.57 -1.56 -10.39
C HIS A 126 5.15 -2.56 -11.48
N HIS A 127 5.44 -3.86 -11.26
CA HIS A 127 5.16 -4.93 -12.21
C HIS A 127 5.76 -4.69 -13.61
N LEU A 128 6.99 -4.19 -13.66
CA LEU A 128 7.72 -3.94 -14.90
C LEU A 128 8.15 -5.25 -15.61
N ASP A 129 8.30 -6.31 -14.83
CA ASP A 129 8.89 -7.61 -15.15
C ASP A 129 7.85 -8.72 -15.34
N VAL A 130 6.57 -8.42 -15.27
CA VAL A 130 5.49 -9.41 -15.38
C VAL A 130 5.46 -10.02 -16.77
N VAL A 131 5.72 -11.32 -16.85
CA VAL A 131 5.53 -12.14 -18.05
C VAL A 131 4.23 -12.93 -17.88
N ALA A 132 3.29 -12.73 -18.80
CA ALA A 132 1.92 -13.27 -18.70
C ALA A 132 1.83 -14.80 -18.92
N PRO A 133 0.70 -15.42 -18.55
CA PRO A 133 -0.43 -14.85 -17.85
C PRO A 133 -0.20 -14.83 -16.33
N TRP A 134 -0.45 -13.71 -15.72
CA TRP A 134 -0.50 -13.60 -14.28
C TRP A 134 -1.97 -13.49 -13.88
N THR A 135 -2.53 -14.55 -13.33
CA THR A 135 -3.99 -14.68 -13.12
C THR A 135 -4.77 -14.44 -14.43
N ASP A 136 -6.00 -13.98 -14.39
CA ASP A 136 -6.79 -13.65 -15.59
C ASP A 136 -6.41 -12.29 -16.23
N PHE A 137 -5.33 -11.65 -15.75
CA PHE A 137 -4.87 -10.36 -16.23
C PHE A 137 -3.94 -10.51 -17.42
N ILE A 138 -4.39 -10.08 -18.60
CA ILE A 138 -3.59 -10.14 -19.83
C ILE A 138 -2.61 -8.95 -19.83
N VAL A 139 -1.39 -9.18 -19.35
CA VAL A 139 -0.30 -8.20 -19.49
C VAL A 139 0.26 -8.30 -20.90
N ARG A 140 0.09 -7.25 -21.68
CA ARG A 140 0.55 -7.20 -23.09
C ARG A 140 1.89 -6.53 -23.25
N LYS A 141 2.33 -5.77 -22.23
CA LYS A 141 3.56 -4.98 -22.27
C LYS A 141 4.31 -5.11 -20.94
N ASN A 142 5.59 -5.38 -21.05
CA ASN A 142 6.56 -5.43 -19.98
C ASN A 142 7.94 -5.06 -20.53
N LEU A 143 8.96 -4.98 -19.68
CA LEU A 143 10.33 -4.65 -20.11
C LEU A 143 10.95 -5.64 -21.12
N PHE A 144 10.36 -6.81 -21.31
CA PHE A 144 10.88 -7.84 -22.20
C PHE A 144 10.11 -7.93 -23.53
N GLY A 145 9.18 -7.01 -23.81
CA GLY A 145 8.48 -6.87 -25.09
C GLY A 145 7.15 -7.60 -25.23
N GLY A 146 6.62 -8.22 -24.16
CA GLY A 146 5.28 -8.81 -24.22
C GLY A 146 5.06 -10.08 -23.43
N GLN A 147 3.99 -10.82 -23.77
CA GLN A 147 3.46 -11.93 -22.98
C GLN A 147 4.36 -13.18 -22.94
N SER A 148 5.14 -13.42 -23.99
CA SER A 148 5.98 -14.62 -24.11
C SER A 148 7.29 -14.23 -24.78
N PRO A 149 8.19 -13.49 -24.09
CA PRO A 149 9.49 -13.18 -24.65
C PRO A 149 10.31 -14.47 -24.79
N GLU A 150 11.23 -14.49 -25.71
CA GLU A 150 12.17 -15.61 -25.86
C GLU A 150 13.10 -15.71 -24.65
N THR A 151 13.51 -14.55 -24.13
CA THR A 151 14.39 -14.40 -22.95
C THR A 151 14.01 -13.17 -22.14
N THR A 152 14.27 -13.21 -20.82
CA THR A 152 14.14 -12.06 -19.92
C THR A 152 15.47 -11.36 -19.63
N ARG A 153 16.54 -11.74 -20.34
CA ARG A 153 17.89 -11.14 -20.18
C ARG A 153 18.07 -9.86 -20.99
N VAL A 154 17.24 -9.64 -22.00
CA VAL A 154 17.33 -8.49 -22.90
C VAL A 154 16.12 -7.59 -22.74
N LEU A 155 16.35 -6.30 -22.53
CA LEU A 155 15.29 -5.30 -22.48
C LEU A 155 14.80 -4.98 -23.90
N ASP A 156 13.47 -4.97 -24.10
CA ASP A 156 12.86 -4.58 -25.36
C ASP A 156 13.06 -3.07 -25.60
N LYS A 157 13.52 -2.72 -26.80
CA LYS A 157 13.88 -1.33 -27.11
C LYS A 157 12.68 -0.36 -27.15
N ASP A 158 11.53 -0.81 -27.65
CA ASP A 158 10.33 0.03 -27.72
C ASP A 158 9.75 0.23 -26.30
N MET A 159 9.72 -0.81 -25.48
CA MET A 159 9.26 -0.69 -24.09
C MET A 159 10.21 0.17 -23.26
N LEU A 160 11.51 0.03 -23.44
CA LEU A 160 12.51 0.86 -22.76
C LEU A 160 12.41 2.34 -23.17
N ASP A 161 12.23 2.63 -24.47
CA ASP A 161 11.99 4.00 -24.95
C ASP A 161 10.75 4.63 -24.32
N ARG A 162 9.64 3.89 -24.25
CA ARG A 162 8.39 4.36 -23.63
C ARG A 162 8.56 4.60 -22.12
N PHE A 163 9.25 3.71 -21.43
CA PHE A 163 9.58 3.84 -20.01
C PHE A 163 10.43 5.08 -19.76
N ASP A 164 11.50 5.27 -20.54
CA ASP A 164 12.39 6.42 -20.48
C ASP A 164 11.66 7.74 -20.70
N TYR A 165 10.77 7.78 -21.70
CA TYR A 165 9.99 8.99 -21.99
C TYR A 165 8.97 9.29 -20.90
N LEU A 166 8.36 8.27 -20.30
CA LEU A 166 7.48 8.47 -19.15
C LEU A 166 8.23 9.06 -17.96
N ILE A 167 9.43 8.55 -17.65
CA ILE A 167 10.31 9.13 -16.61
C ILE A 167 10.59 10.62 -16.87
N HIS A 168 10.94 10.96 -18.11
CA HIS A 168 11.15 12.36 -18.51
C HIS A 168 9.91 13.22 -18.24
N CYS A 169 8.73 12.76 -18.63
CA CYS A 169 7.48 13.47 -18.42
C CYS A 169 7.13 13.67 -16.94
N LEU A 170 7.35 12.66 -16.10
CA LEU A 170 7.16 12.72 -14.65
C LEU A 170 8.14 13.70 -14.01
N LYS A 171 9.44 13.55 -14.31
CA LYS A 171 10.51 14.43 -13.83
C LYS A 171 10.22 15.90 -14.09
N LYS A 172 9.83 16.24 -15.32
CA LYS A 172 9.50 17.61 -15.74
C LYS A 172 8.40 18.25 -14.89
N ARG A 173 7.50 17.43 -14.30
CA ARG A 173 6.36 17.89 -13.49
C ARG A 173 6.60 17.84 -11.98
N GLY A 174 7.83 17.51 -11.54
CA GLY A 174 8.15 17.42 -10.11
C GLY A 174 7.70 16.11 -9.48
N ILE A 175 7.51 15.06 -10.29
CA ILE A 175 7.11 13.74 -9.82
C ILE A 175 8.34 12.84 -9.79
N TYR A 176 8.69 12.37 -8.60
CA TYR A 176 9.76 11.43 -8.35
C TYR A 176 9.34 9.99 -8.65
N ILE A 177 10.31 9.09 -8.70
CA ILE A 177 10.11 7.67 -8.99
C ILE A 177 10.55 6.83 -7.80
N PHE A 178 9.72 5.84 -7.47
CA PHE A 178 10.07 4.69 -6.69
C PHE A 178 10.11 3.48 -7.65
N LEU A 179 11.26 2.83 -7.75
CA LEU A 179 11.45 1.70 -8.66
C LEU A 179 11.24 0.37 -7.94
N SER A 180 10.24 -0.39 -8.38
CA SER A 180 9.99 -1.79 -7.99
C SER A 180 10.44 -2.70 -9.12
N HIS A 181 11.57 -3.38 -8.95
CA HIS A 181 12.22 -4.03 -10.09
C HIS A 181 12.13 -5.56 -10.10
N LEU A 182 11.76 -6.21 -9.01
CA LEU A 182 11.49 -7.65 -8.95
C LEU A 182 10.12 -7.89 -8.32
N SER A 183 9.12 -8.08 -9.18
CA SER A 183 7.74 -8.26 -8.73
C SER A 183 7.16 -9.62 -9.12
N SER A 184 7.33 -10.04 -10.37
CA SER A 184 6.68 -11.25 -10.90
C SER A 184 7.41 -11.81 -12.11
N ARG A 185 8.75 -11.63 -12.16
CA ARG A 185 9.58 -12.10 -13.26
C ARG A 185 9.54 -13.63 -13.35
N LYS A 186 9.24 -14.15 -14.52
CA LYS A 186 9.42 -15.56 -14.84
C LYS A 186 10.74 -15.77 -15.55
N VAL A 187 11.29 -16.97 -15.44
CA VAL A 187 12.43 -17.40 -16.24
C VAL A 187 11.95 -18.07 -17.51
N MET A 188 12.56 -17.72 -18.63
CA MET A 188 12.25 -18.29 -19.93
C MET A 188 13.31 -19.32 -20.34
N PRO A 189 13.00 -20.26 -21.24
CA PRO A 189 13.94 -21.32 -21.64
C PRO A 189 15.30 -20.80 -22.13
N ALA A 190 15.31 -19.67 -22.85
CA ALA A 190 16.57 -19.08 -23.35
C ALA A 190 17.34 -18.26 -22.28
N ASP A 191 16.83 -18.15 -21.06
CA ASP A 191 17.58 -17.55 -19.94
C ASP A 191 18.69 -18.49 -19.43
N GLY A 192 18.63 -19.80 -19.78
CA GLY A 192 19.71 -20.76 -19.54
C GLY A 192 19.74 -21.36 -18.14
N ILE A 193 18.56 -21.48 -17.48
CA ILE A 193 18.49 -22.18 -16.18
C ILE A 193 18.84 -23.65 -16.30
N PRO A 194 19.48 -24.23 -15.27
CA PRO A 194 19.87 -25.65 -15.27
C PRO A 194 18.68 -26.62 -15.21
N GLU A 195 17.58 -26.19 -14.59
CA GLU A 195 16.33 -26.98 -14.48
C GLU A 195 15.39 -26.72 -15.67
N PRO A 196 14.53 -27.68 -16.05
CA PRO A 196 13.51 -27.43 -17.03
C PRO A 196 12.64 -26.22 -16.67
N ALA A 197 12.41 -25.32 -17.63
CA ALA A 197 11.63 -24.10 -17.40
C ALA A 197 10.20 -24.36 -16.93
N ASP A 198 9.61 -25.50 -17.30
CA ASP A 198 8.30 -25.94 -16.83
C ASP A 198 8.24 -26.22 -15.33
N SER A 199 9.37 -26.52 -14.68
CA SER A 199 9.43 -26.63 -13.20
C SER A 199 9.19 -25.30 -12.47
N LEU A 200 9.33 -24.18 -13.19
CA LEU A 200 9.11 -22.82 -12.69
C LEU A 200 7.76 -22.24 -13.13
N ASP A 201 7.05 -22.88 -14.05
CA ASP A 201 5.77 -22.39 -14.58
C ASP A 201 4.63 -22.46 -13.55
N ASP A 202 4.75 -23.31 -12.52
CA ASP A 202 3.79 -23.42 -11.42
C ASP A 202 3.91 -22.25 -10.42
N ILE A 203 4.95 -21.42 -10.53
CA ILE A 203 5.16 -20.27 -9.65
C ILE A 203 4.43 -19.06 -10.21
N CYS A 204 3.23 -18.80 -9.69
CA CYS A 204 2.42 -17.64 -10.09
C CYS A 204 3.15 -16.30 -9.91
N ALA A 205 4.08 -16.23 -8.96
CA ALA A 205 4.85 -15.03 -8.62
C ALA A 205 6.26 -14.99 -9.24
N GLY A 206 6.57 -15.87 -10.22
CA GLY A 206 7.92 -15.99 -10.76
C GLY A 206 8.87 -16.69 -9.78
N PHE A 207 10.17 -16.38 -9.85
CA PHE A 207 11.20 -17.03 -9.02
C PHE A 207 11.60 -16.20 -7.79
N LYS A 208 10.68 -15.49 -7.16
CA LYS A 208 11.04 -14.57 -6.05
C LYS A 208 11.73 -15.29 -4.90
N ILE A 209 11.13 -16.37 -4.41
CA ILE A 209 11.70 -17.15 -3.29
C ILE A 209 13.02 -17.83 -3.68
N GLU A 210 13.07 -18.52 -4.80
CA GLU A 210 14.26 -19.19 -5.30
C GLU A 210 15.37 -18.19 -5.61
N GLY A 211 14.98 -17.00 -6.09
CA GLY A 211 15.89 -15.89 -6.37
C GLY A 211 16.57 -15.28 -5.17
N GLU A 212 16.20 -15.67 -3.95
CA GLU A 212 16.85 -15.20 -2.74
C GLU A 212 17.98 -16.12 -2.25
N PHE A 213 18.05 -17.37 -2.74
CA PHE A 213 19.07 -18.34 -2.33
C PHE A 213 19.76 -19.09 -3.47
N ASP A 214 19.25 -19.01 -4.70
CA ASP A 214 19.89 -19.59 -5.88
C ASP A 214 20.86 -18.60 -6.53
N GLU A 215 22.12 -18.99 -6.67
CA GLU A 215 23.19 -18.13 -7.20
C GLU A 215 22.94 -17.69 -8.65
N PHE A 216 22.42 -18.59 -9.48
CA PHE A 216 22.12 -18.27 -10.89
C PHE A 216 20.99 -17.23 -10.99
N LEU A 217 19.93 -17.42 -10.21
CA LEU A 217 18.78 -16.50 -10.21
C LEU A 217 19.15 -15.14 -9.62
N ILE A 218 20.04 -15.09 -8.60
CA ILE A 218 20.57 -13.82 -8.09
C ILE A 218 21.38 -13.10 -9.17
N GLN A 219 22.23 -13.81 -9.91
CA GLN A 219 23.00 -13.21 -11.00
C GLN A 219 22.09 -12.71 -12.13
N LEU A 220 21.00 -13.43 -12.43
CA LEU A 220 20.01 -13.01 -13.42
C LEU A 220 19.29 -11.72 -13.00
N GLN A 221 18.98 -11.56 -11.71
CA GLN A 221 18.46 -10.30 -11.15
C GLN A 221 19.47 -9.17 -11.28
N GLN A 222 20.73 -9.41 -10.91
CA GLN A 222 21.82 -8.43 -10.99
C GLN A 222 22.06 -7.97 -12.45
N GLU A 223 22.03 -8.89 -13.41
CA GLU A 223 22.14 -8.57 -14.83
C GLU A 223 21.01 -7.63 -15.29
N HIS A 224 19.76 -7.95 -14.91
CA HIS A 224 18.61 -7.12 -15.22
C HIS A 224 18.74 -5.71 -14.64
N LEU A 225 19.08 -5.61 -13.36
CA LEU A 225 19.27 -4.33 -12.67
C LEU A 225 20.39 -3.50 -13.31
N LYS A 226 21.51 -4.13 -13.66
CA LYS A 226 22.58 -3.46 -14.37
C LYS A 226 22.09 -2.90 -15.70
N ASN A 227 21.39 -3.71 -16.51
CA ASN A 227 20.90 -3.29 -17.82
C ASN A 227 19.91 -2.12 -17.70
N LEU A 228 19.02 -2.14 -16.70
CA LEU A 228 17.99 -1.10 -16.50
C LEU A 228 18.57 0.18 -15.91
N LEU A 229 19.40 0.08 -14.87
CA LEU A 229 19.85 1.24 -14.07
C LEU A 229 21.04 1.98 -14.69
N THR A 230 21.88 1.28 -15.50
CA THR A 230 23.04 1.91 -16.14
C THR A 230 22.77 2.32 -17.59
N HIS A 231 21.62 1.98 -18.14
CA HIS A 231 21.18 2.48 -19.43
C HIS A 231 21.02 4.00 -19.39
N LYS A 232 21.58 4.66 -20.40
CA LYS A 232 21.46 6.14 -20.50
C LYS A 232 20.13 6.50 -21.13
N ASN A 233 19.21 7.04 -20.35
CA ASN A 233 17.93 7.56 -20.82
C ASN A 233 18.16 8.68 -21.85
N PRO A 234 17.67 8.56 -23.09
CA PRO A 234 17.92 9.54 -24.16
C PRO A 234 17.26 10.91 -23.91
N TYR A 235 16.27 10.99 -23.01
CA TYR A 235 15.49 12.20 -22.73
C TYR A 235 15.98 12.95 -21.50
N THR A 236 16.43 12.26 -20.44
CA THR A 236 17.01 12.88 -19.25
C THR A 236 18.54 13.01 -19.37
N HIS A 237 19.16 12.32 -20.32
CA HIS A 237 20.59 12.25 -20.59
C HIS A 237 21.44 11.63 -19.47
N LEU A 238 20.79 10.96 -18.50
CA LEU A 238 21.42 10.30 -17.36
C LEU A 238 21.01 8.83 -17.31
N PRO A 239 21.88 7.94 -16.87
CA PRO A 239 21.43 6.64 -16.38
C PRO A 239 20.55 6.80 -15.15
N LEU A 240 19.57 5.92 -14.96
CA LEU A 240 18.62 6.05 -13.84
C LEU A 240 19.33 5.98 -12.47
N ALA A 241 20.39 5.18 -12.34
CA ALA A 241 21.22 5.12 -11.12
C ALA A 241 21.82 6.49 -10.73
N TYR A 242 22.05 7.38 -11.69
CA TYR A 242 22.63 8.71 -11.49
C TYR A 242 21.63 9.85 -11.68
N ASP A 243 20.35 9.53 -11.82
CA ASP A 243 19.32 10.57 -11.96
C ASP A 243 18.58 10.76 -10.62
N PRO A 244 18.64 11.95 -10.00
CA PRO A 244 17.96 12.22 -8.73
C PRO A 244 16.42 12.19 -8.82
N VAL A 245 15.85 11.90 -9.98
CA VAL A 245 14.43 11.59 -10.12
C VAL A 245 14.10 10.26 -9.43
N LEU A 246 15.06 9.31 -9.39
CA LEU A 246 14.94 8.08 -8.64
C LEU A 246 15.08 8.38 -7.13
N ALA A 247 13.95 8.48 -6.46
CA ALA A 247 13.91 8.81 -5.04
C ALA A 247 14.05 7.58 -4.14
N LEU A 248 13.43 6.46 -4.53
CA LEU A 248 13.36 5.24 -3.74
C LEU A 248 13.48 4.00 -4.62
N THR A 249 14.00 2.92 -4.05
CA THR A 249 13.96 1.59 -4.67
C THR A 249 13.85 0.50 -3.60
N GLU A 250 13.35 -0.67 -3.99
CA GLU A 250 13.27 -1.87 -3.17
C GLU A 250 14.04 -3.02 -3.82
N ILE A 251 14.46 -4.01 -3.03
CA ILE A 251 15.17 -5.19 -3.54
C ILE A 251 14.16 -6.18 -4.13
N ILE A 252 13.05 -6.43 -3.43
CA ILE A 252 12.03 -7.40 -3.84
C ILE A 252 10.64 -6.96 -3.39
N ASN A 253 9.63 -7.12 -4.25
CA ASN A 253 8.25 -6.88 -3.89
C ASN A 253 7.64 -8.12 -3.22
N GLU A 254 6.97 -7.91 -2.06
CA GLU A 254 6.10 -8.87 -1.37
C GLU A 254 6.58 -10.31 -1.41
N ASP A 255 7.70 -10.58 -0.88
CA ASP A 255 8.19 -11.91 -0.55
C ASP A 255 9.29 -11.87 0.52
N SER A 256 9.53 -13.01 1.15
CA SER A 256 10.59 -13.24 2.12
C SER A 256 10.68 -14.73 2.40
N LEU A 257 11.90 -15.24 2.57
CA LEU A 257 12.13 -16.63 2.98
C LEU A 257 11.44 -16.99 4.31
N LEU A 258 11.18 -16.00 5.16
CA LEU A 258 10.52 -16.20 6.45
C LEU A 258 9.04 -16.58 6.31
N PHE A 259 8.45 -16.39 5.11
CA PHE A 259 7.08 -16.81 4.78
C PHE A 259 7.03 -18.09 3.95
N LEU A 260 8.10 -18.81 3.90
CA LEU A 260 8.22 -20.07 3.17
C LEU A 260 7.13 -21.06 3.57
N GLY A 261 6.34 -21.49 2.60
CA GLY A 261 5.19 -22.35 2.83
C GLY A 261 3.88 -21.62 3.17
N ALA A 262 3.90 -20.30 3.31
CA ALA A 262 2.71 -19.48 3.51
C ALA A 262 1.82 -19.38 2.26
N GLY A 263 2.41 -19.50 1.06
CA GLY A 263 1.68 -19.56 -0.20
C GLY A 263 1.70 -20.94 -0.83
N PRO A 264 0.97 -21.17 -1.89
CA PRO A 264 1.04 -22.42 -2.67
C PRO A 264 2.44 -22.65 -3.26
N ASN A 265 3.26 -21.63 -3.30
CA ASN A 265 4.43 -21.54 -4.16
C ASN A 265 5.56 -22.48 -3.76
N PHE A 266 5.95 -22.54 -2.47
CA PHE A 266 7.07 -23.41 -2.09
C PHE A 266 6.70 -24.91 -1.98
N SER A 267 5.43 -25.24 -1.74
CA SER A 267 5.00 -26.63 -1.73
C SER A 267 4.91 -27.29 -3.11
N THR A 268 4.87 -26.45 -4.15
CA THR A 268 4.79 -26.86 -5.57
C THR A 268 6.12 -26.73 -6.31
N ASN A 269 7.13 -26.09 -5.67
CA ASN A 269 8.45 -25.88 -6.28
C ASN A 269 9.14 -27.20 -6.64
N SER A 270 10.00 -27.11 -7.64
CA SER A 270 10.76 -28.28 -8.11
C SER A 270 11.56 -28.90 -6.96
N ASP A 271 11.72 -30.22 -7.02
CA ASP A 271 12.56 -30.96 -6.06
C ASP A 271 14.02 -30.53 -6.10
N HIS A 272 14.46 -29.87 -7.18
CA HIS A 272 15.77 -29.27 -7.29
C HIS A 272 15.98 -28.16 -6.24
N TYR A 273 15.10 -27.16 -6.21
CA TYR A 273 15.21 -26.04 -5.25
C TYR A 273 15.01 -26.46 -3.81
N LYS A 274 14.13 -27.46 -3.56
CA LYS A 274 13.97 -28.05 -2.22
C LYS A 274 15.26 -28.73 -1.75
N ARG A 275 15.91 -29.54 -2.61
CA ARG A 275 17.21 -30.18 -2.31
C ARG A 275 18.32 -29.14 -2.15
N MET A 276 18.33 -28.07 -2.97
CA MET A 276 19.31 -26.99 -2.86
C MET A 276 19.23 -26.30 -1.50
N LEU A 277 18.02 -25.88 -1.10
CA LEU A 277 17.79 -25.21 0.19
C LEU A 277 18.12 -26.14 1.37
N GLN A 278 17.73 -27.43 1.30
CA GLN A 278 18.10 -28.42 2.30
C GLN A 278 19.64 -28.62 2.37
N GLY A 279 20.31 -28.65 1.23
CA GLY A 279 21.77 -28.72 1.17
C GLY A 279 22.43 -27.54 1.88
N GLN A 280 21.99 -26.32 1.58
CA GLN A 280 22.49 -25.10 2.22
C GLN A 280 22.21 -25.09 3.73
N PHE A 281 21.04 -25.60 4.17
CA PHE A 281 20.73 -25.75 5.59
C PHE A 281 21.70 -26.71 6.28
N ASN A 282 22.00 -27.86 5.66
CA ASN A 282 22.94 -28.82 6.21
C ASN A 282 24.38 -28.26 6.31
N ASP A 283 24.83 -27.53 5.31
CA ASP A 283 26.13 -26.84 5.33
C ASP A 283 26.15 -25.77 6.46
N TRP A 284 25.05 -25.04 6.67
CA TRP A 284 24.91 -24.08 7.76
C TRP A 284 24.95 -24.76 9.13
N LEU A 285 24.27 -25.91 9.31
CA LEU A 285 24.32 -26.70 10.55
C LEU A 285 25.72 -27.18 10.84
N LEU A 286 26.43 -27.70 9.83
CA LEU A 286 27.79 -28.18 9.98
C LEU A 286 28.74 -27.02 10.36
N HIS A 287 28.56 -25.86 9.77
CA HIS A 287 29.32 -24.66 10.13
C HIS A 287 29.06 -24.24 11.59
N LYS A 288 27.80 -24.30 12.04
CA LYS A 288 27.40 -23.87 13.38
C LYS A 288 27.85 -24.85 14.48
N TYR A 289 27.72 -26.15 14.25
CA TYR A 289 27.91 -27.17 15.28
C TYR A 289 29.23 -27.96 15.13
N GLY A 290 29.83 -27.96 13.97
CA GLY A 290 31.07 -28.64 13.67
C GLY A 290 30.98 -30.15 13.48
N SER A 291 30.01 -30.83 14.10
CA SER A 291 29.79 -32.27 13.94
C SER A 291 28.36 -32.71 14.16
N ARG A 292 28.02 -33.94 13.70
CA ARG A 292 26.74 -34.58 13.91
C ARG A 292 26.45 -34.79 15.41
N GLU A 293 27.43 -35.17 16.21
CA GLU A 293 27.31 -35.41 17.66
C GLU A 293 26.94 -34.11 18.40
N ALA A 294 27.61 -32.99 18.06
CA ALA A 294 27.34 -31.70 18.65
C ALA A 294 25.93 -31.21 18.29
N LEU A 295 25.51 -31.41 17.03
CA LEU A 295 24.13 -31.13 16.57
C LEU A 295 23.09 -31.98 17.30
N ALA A 296 23.34 -33.30 17.40
CA ALA A 296 22.42 -34.22 18.11
C ALA A 296 22.24 -33.81 19.57
N LYS A 297 23.34 -33.43 20.24
CA LYS A 297 23.31 -32.92 21.62
C LYS A 297 22.52 -31.62 21.73
N ALA A 298 22.71 -30.67 20.79
CA ALA A 298 21.99 -29.39 20.80
C ALA A 298 20.50 -29.53 20.57
N TRP A 299 20.10 -30.46 19.70
CA TRP A 299 18.70 -30.70 19.37
C TRP A 299 17.97 -31.66 20.32
N GLN A 300 18.69 -32.23 21.29
CA GLN A 300 18.08 -33.07 22.30
C GLN A 300 17.02 -32.28 23.08
N PRO A 301 15.76 -32.72 23.09
CA PRO A 301 14.68 -32.01 23.79
C PRO A 301 14.97 -31.92 25.29
N ALA A 302 15.01 -30.75 25.86
CA ALA A 302 15.26 -30.53 27.28
C ALA A 302 14.12 -31.06 28.17
N ASP A 303 12.91 -31.08 27.65
CA ASP A 303 11.67 -31.52 28.31
C ASP A 303 11.20 -32.92 27.82
N GLY A 304 11.98 -33.57 26.96
CA GLY A 304 11.60 -34.81 26.30
C GLY A 304 10.52 -34.66 25.22
N GLN A 305 10.17 -33.42 24.84
CA GLN A 305 9.15 -33.16 23.82
C GLN A 305 9.78 -32.79 22.47
N GLY A 306 9.18 -33.34 21.39
CA GLY A 306 9.63 -33.11 20.02
C GLY A 306 10.80 -33.99 19.59
N LYS A 307 10.99 -34.08 18.27
CA LYS A 307 12.06 -34.89 17.67
C LYS A 307 13.32 -34.03 17.51
N GLY A 308 14.43 -34.53 18.07
CA GLY A 308 15.77 -34.02 17.81
C GLY A 308 16.30 -34.44 16.43
N LEU A 309 17.58 -34.79 16.38
CA LEU A 309 18.22 -35.34 15.17
C LEU A 309 17.87 -36.81 15.00
N GLY A 310 17.42 -37.20 13.80
CA GLY A 310 17.14 -38.60 13.46
C GLY A 310 18.41 -39.45 13.30
N ASP A 311 18.26 -40.77 13.44
CA ASP A 311 19.40 -41.69 13.28
C ASP A 311 19.95 -41.71 11.86
N ASP A 312 19.10 -41.46 10.89
CA ASP A 312 19.42 -41.36 9.45
C ASP A 312 19.80 -39.95 8.98
N GLU A 313 19.76 -38.98 9.89
CA GLU A 313 20.10 -37.59 9.59
C GLU A 313 21.58 -37.29 9.94
N ASP A 314 22.32 -36.79 8.92
CA ASP A 314 23.69 -36.36 9.04
C ASP A 314 23.95 -35.10 8.21
N PRO A 315 24.35 -33.97 8.82
CA PRO A 315 24.58 -32.74 8.07
C PRO A 315 25.77 -32.86 7.08
N ALA A 316 26.75 -33.70 7.34
CA ALA A 316 27.87 -33.95 6.42
C ALA A 316 27.43 -34.70 5.17
N ALA A 317 26.43 -35.59 5.30
CA ALA A 317 25.77 -36.29 4.19
C ALA A 317 24.62 -35.51 3.56
N ARG A 318 24.31 -34.31 4.07
CA ARG A 318 23.17 -33.46 3.65
C ARG A 318 21.82 -34.14 3.73
N THR A 319 21.61 -34.99 4.74
CA THR A 319 20.37 -35.76 4.94
C THR A 319 19.44 -35.16 5.99
N VAL A 320 19.88 -34.13 6.73
CA VAL A 320 18.98 -33.46 7.69
C VAL A 320 17.87 -32.76 6.95
N ALA A 321 16.61 -33.16 7.23
CA ALA A 321 15.45 -32.63 6.56
C ALA A 321 15.16 -31.18 6.95
N PHE A 322 14.93 -30.33 5.93
CA PHE A 322 14.44 -28.97 6.09
C PHE A 322 12.93 -28.95 5.92
N THR A 323 12.19 -28.79 7.04
CA THR A 323 10.72 -28.93 7.07
C THR A 323 10.01 -27.63 7.50
N TYR A 324 10.74 -26.50 7.51
CA TYR A 324 10.16 -25.22 7.89
C TYR A 324 8.91 -24.89 7.07
N ARG A 325 7.86 -24.44 7.76
CA ARG A 325 6.64 -23.93 7.14
C ARG A 325 6.03 -22.84 8.00
N PHE A 326 5.66 -21.74 7.37
CA PHE A 326 4.78 -20.75 7.98
C PHE A 326 3.33 -21.19 7.84
N SER A 327 2.55 -21.18 8.92
CA SER A 327 1.11 -21.44 8.88
C SER A 327 0.33 -20.14 9.01
N TYR A 328 -0.48 -19.81 8.00
CA TYR A 328 -1.38 -18.65 8.05
C TYR A 328 -2.44 -18.78 9.14
N ASP A 329 -3.03 -19.96 9.30
CA ASP A 329 -4.18 -20.18 10.19
C ASP A 329 -3.81 -20.01 11.67
N SER A 330 -2.63 -20.49 12.05
CA SER A 330 -2.15 -20.44 13.43
C SER A 330 -1.15 -19.32 13.69
N GLN A 331 -0.69 -18.59 12.66
CA GLN A 331 0.40 -17.61 12.74
C GLN A 331 1.68 -18.24 13.37
N THR A 332 1.83 -19.56 13.26
CA THR A 332 2.95 -20.29 13.86
C THR A 332 3.97 -20.67 12.80
N ARG A 333 5.23 -20.64 13.21
CA ARG A 333 6.40 -21.03 12.45
C ARG A 333 7.05 -22.27 13.04
N LEU A 334 6.45 -22.81 14.10
CA LEU A 334 6.96 -23.96 14.83
C LEU A 334 6.30 -25.23 14.32
N ASP A 335 7.10 -26.23 13.96
CA ASP A 335 6.62 -27.60 13.81
C ASP A 335 6.56 -28.26 15.19
N PRO A 336 5.34 -28.57 15.69
CA PRO A 336 5.18 -29.12 17.04
C PRO A 336 5.77 -30.53 17.18
N VAL A 337 6.11 -31.19 16.07
CA VAL A 337 6.74 -32.51 16.08
C VAL A 337 8.24 -32.42 16.34
N LEU A 338 8.87 -31.27 16.05
CA LEU A 338 10.32 -31.08 16.19
C LEU A 338 10.70 -30.47 17.54
N SER A 339 11.94 -30.72 17.98
CA SER A 339 12.45 -30.05 19.17
C SER A 339 12.50 -28.52 18.97
N HIS A 340 12.39 -27.79 20.07
CA HIS A 340 12.40 -26.32 20.02
C HIS A 340 13.69 -25.79 19.34
N GLN A 341 14.85 -26.35 19.71
CA GLN A 341 16.13 -25.91 19.11
C GLN A 341 16.22 -26.20 17.61
N ARG A 342 15.63 -27.30 17.13
CA ARG A 342 15.56 -27.60 15.70
C ARG A 342 14.72 -26.55 14.94
N ASN A 343 13.59 -26.13 15.49
CA ASN A 343 12.77 -25.06 14.94
C ASN A 343 13.54 -23.71 14.92
N LEU A 344 14.22 -23.38 16.03
CA LEU A 344 15.06 -22.17 16.09
C LEU A 344 16.13 -22.16 15.02
N ASP A 345 16.78 -23.29 14.77
CA ASP A 345 17.85 -23.38 13.78
C ASP A 345 17.34 -23.25 12.35
N MET A 346 16.21 -23.84 12.02
CA MET A 346 15.58 -23.63 10.71
C MET A 346 15.22 -22.16 10.48
N TYR A 347 14.67 -21.51 11.50
CA TYR A 347 14.32 -20.10 11.43
C TYR A 347 15.57 -19.20 11.32
N ALA A 348 16.60 -19.46 12.13
CA ALA A 348 17.85 -18.75 12.09
C ALA A 348 18.58 -18.88 10.73
N PHE A 349 18.55 -20.07 10.14
CA PHE A 349 19.09 -20.31 8.80
C PHE A 349 18.39 -19.43 7.75
N LEU A 350 17.06 -19.33 7.80
CA LEU A 350 16.30 -18.47 6.88
C LEU A 350 16.63 -16.99 7.09
N CYS A 351 16.72 -16.54 8.35
CA CYS A 351 17.12 -15.17 8.67
C CYS A 351 18.51 -14.85 8.11
N ASP A 352 19.48 -15.74 8.31
CA ASP A 352 20.85 -15.57 7.81
C ASP A 352 20.90 -15.56 6.27
N THR A 353 20.09 -16.40 5.62
CA THR A 353 20.02 -16.48 4.15
C THR A 353 19.38 -15.22 3.58
N GLN A 354 18.27 -14.79 4.15
CA GLN A 354 17.58 -13.54 3.78
C GLN A 354 18.50 -12.33 3.94
N LYS A 355 19.21 -12.26 5.08
CA LYS A 355 20.17 -11.18 5.33
C LYS A 355 21.27 -11.15 4.29
N LYS A 356 21.88 -12.30 3.96
CA LYS A 356 22.92 -12.38 2.93
C LYS A 356 22.44 -11.91 1.57
N TYR A 357 21.21 -12.26 1.21
CA TYR A 357 20.59 -11.80 -0.03
C TYR A 357 20.40 -10.28 -0.02
N TYR A 358 19.84 -9.71 1.03
CA TYR A 358 19.65 -8.25 1.14
C TYR A 358 20.99 -7.50 1.12
N ASP A 359 21.96 -7.92 1.92
CA ASP A 359 23.29 -7.30 1.96
C ASP A 359 23.96 -7.32 0.58
N ARG A 360 23.87 -8.45 -0.13
CA ARG A 360 24.42 -8.63 -1.47
C ARG A 360 23.75 -7.72 -2.49
N MET A 361 22.42 -7.68 -2.51
CA MET A 361 21.69 -6.88 -3.49
C MET A 361 21.82 -5.39 -3.19
N HIS A 362 21.81 -4.98 -1.93
CA HIS A 362 22.08 -3.61 -1.51
C HIS A 362 23.48 -3.15 -1.96
N ALA A 363 24.51 -3.92 -1.64
CA ALA A 363 25.89 -3.62 -2.08
C ALA A 363 26.02 -3.57 -3.61
N PHE A 364 25.30 -4.45 -4.33
CA PHE A 364 25.30 -4.45 -5.77
C PHE A 364 24.67 -3.18 -6.35
N LEU A 365 23.51 -2.74 -5.85
CA LEU A 365 22.85 -1.51 -6.26
C LEU A 365 23.73 -0.28 -6.01
N LEU A 366 24.36 -0.17 -4.84
CA LEU A 366 25.34 0.88 -4.56
C LEU A 366 26.54 0.82 -5.53
N GLY A 367 27.02 -0.38 -5.86
CA GLY A 367 28.08 -0.61 -6.84
C GLY A 367 27.74 -0.19 -8.27
N LEU A 368 26.46 -0.16 -8.64
CA LEU A 368 25.95 0.39 -9.91
C LEU A 368 25.88 1.92 -9.90
N GLY A 369 26.04 2.58 -8.75
CA GLY A 369 25.96 4.03 -8.59
C GLY A 369 24.59 4.54 -8.12
N VAL A 370 23.69 3.66 -7.65
CA VAL A 370 22.41 4.06 -7.04
C VAL A 370 22.70 4.87 -5.78
N GLN A 371 22.09 6.05 -5.68
CA GLN A 371 22.31 7.01 -4.58
C GLN A 371 21.04 7.25 -3.75
N CYS A 372 19.89 6.71 -4.18
CA CYS A 372 18.66 6.80 -3.40
C CYS A 372 18.62 5.72 -2.29
N PRO A 373 17.81 5.90 -1.23
CA PRO A 373 17.58 4.88 -0.22
C PRO A 373 16.99 3.59 -0.80
N ILE A 374 17.40 2.46 -0.22
CA ILE A 374 17.06 1.10 -0.67
C ILE A 374 16.37 0.34 0.47
N ALA A 375 15.16 -0.18 0.23
CA ALA A 375 14.47 -1.12 1.13
C ALA A 375 14.69 -2.58 0.70
N GLY A 376 14.42 -3.52 1.60
CA GLY A 376 14.43 -4.96 1.30
C GLY A 376 13.14 -5.40 0.64
N SER A 377 12.18 -5.84 1.46
CA SER A 377 10.84 -6.27 1.06
C SER A 377 9.77 -5.44 1.78
N ASN A 378 8.56 -5.49 1.26
CA ASN A 378 7.41 -4.75 1.77
C ASN A 378 6.22 -5.66 2.13
N HIS A 379 6.48 -6.93 2.43
CA HIS A 379 5.46 -7.93 2.63
C HIS A 379 4.47 -7.55 3.75
N TRP A 380 3.18 -7.73 3.51
CA TRP A 380 2.09 -7.35 4.43
C TRP A 380 2.01 -8.23 5.69
N ILE A 381 2.48 -9.49 5.65
CA ILE A 381 2.46 -10.39 6.83
C ILE A 381 3.43 -9.91 7.91
N SER A 382 4.58 -9.40 7.55
CA SER A 382 5.61 -8.83 8.42
C SER A 382 5.82 -9.54 9.74
N ASP A 383 6.72 -10.47 9.69
CA ASP A 383 7.37 -11.06 10.86
C ASP A 383 8.27 -10.04 11.58
N VAL A 384 8.51 -10.24 12.86
CA VAL A 384 9.40 -9.39 13.64
C VAL A 384 10.85 -9.47 13.13
N ALA A 385 11.31 -10.68 12.76
CA ALA A 385 12.65 -10.84 12.15
C ALA A 385 12.72 -10.19 10.76
N ASP A 386 11.68 -10.31 9.93
CA ASP A 386 11.64 -9.62 8.65
C ASP A 386 11.71 -8.10 8.83
N LEU A 387 10.96 -7.54 9.79
CA LEU A 387 11.05 -6.12 10.13
C LEU A 387 12.44 -5.72 10.61
N HIS A 388 13.10 -6.55 11.45
CA HIS A 388 14.46 -6.33 11.91
C HIS A 388 15.44 -6.31 10.73
N LEU A 389 15.36 -7.29 9.81
CA LEU A 389 16.23 -7.37 8.64
C LEU A 389 16.04 -6.16 7.70
N ASN A 390 14.79 -5.72 7.49
CA ASN A 390 14.50 -4.52 6.70
C ASN A 390 14.96 -3.24 7.40
N ALA A 391 14.86 -3.17 8.73
CA ALA A 391 15.35 -2.03 9.51
C ALA A 391 16.88 -1.86 9.46
N ALA A 392 17.62 -2.92 9.15
CA ALA A 392 19.06 -2.86 8.92
C ALA A 392 19.45 -2.20 7.59
N LEU A 393 18.51 -2.02 6.67
CA LEU A 393 18.65 -1.27 5.42
C LEU A 393 18.33 0.23 5.62
N ASP A 394 18.11 0.96 4.53
CA ASP A 394 17.99 2.42 4.61
C ASP A 394 16.64 2.89 5.15
N TYR A 395 15.54 2.21 4.80
CA TYR A 395 14.18 2.52 5.24
C TYR A 395 13.31 1.27 5.28
N VAL A 396 12.13 1.38 5.91
CA VAL A 396 11.15 0.29 6.00
C VAL A 396 9.94 0.63 5.14
N ASP A 397 9.51 -0.32 4.34
CA ASP A 397 8.33 -0.23 3.47
C ASP A 397 7.34 -1.35 3.78
N ARG A 398 6.02 -1.08 3.74
CA ARG A 398 4.98 -2.10 4.01
C ARG A 398 3.71 -1.82 3.23
N HIS A 399 2.97 -2.89 2.99
CA HIS A 399 1.65 -2.88 2.36
C HIS A 399 0.55 -3.18 3.36
N ASP A 400 -0.63 -2.63 3.15
CA ASP A 400 -1.86 -3.03 3.82
C ASP A 400 -3.09 -2.56 3.05
N TYR A 401 -4.15 -3.37 3.07
CA TYR A 401 -5.40 -3.11 2.35
C TYR A 401 -6.59 -3.26 3.29
N TYR A 402 -7.57 -2.36 3.15
CA TYR A 402 -8.88 -2.54 3.76
C TYR A 402 -9.86 -3.11 2.75
N ALA A 403 -10.63 -4.09 3.18
CA ALA A 403 -11.57 -4.79 2.31
C ALA A 403 -10.90 -5.36 1.04
N HIS A 404 -9.70 -5.96 1.21
CA HIS A 404 -9.02 -6.65 0.11
C HIS A 404 -9.99 -7.64 -0.54
N PRO A 405 -10.19 -7.58 -1.86
CA PRO A 405 -11.16 -8.44 -2.53
C PRO A 405 -10.72 -9.91 -2.50
N HIS A 406 -11.70 -10.80 -2.34
CA HIS A 406 -11.52 -12.24 -2.45
C HIS A 406 -12.22 -12.74 -3.70
N GLY A 407 -11.61 -13.63 -4.45
CA GLY A 407 -12.12 -14.15 -5.71
C GLY A 407 -11.24 -13.79 -6.91
N THR A 408 -11.81 -13.62 -8.10
CA THR A 408 -11.06 -13.28 -9.31
C THR A 408 -10.80 -11.77 -9.38
N TYR A 409 -9.54 -11.37 -9.47
CA TYR A 409 -9.15 -9.94 -9.41
C TYR A 409 -9.61 -9.11 -10.62
N ASN A 410 -9.88 -9.75 -11.76
CA ASN A 410 -10.21 -9.06 -13.01
C ASN A 410 -11.69 -8.82 -13.23
N TYR A 411 -12.52 -9.58 -12.52
CA TYR A 411 -13.97 -9.47 -12.61
C TYR A 411 -14.49 -9.16 -11.23
N ILE A 412 -15.17 -8.04 -11.10
CA ILE A 412 -15.79 -7.66 -9.83
C ILE A 412 -16.88 -8.67 -9.45
N GLU A 413 -17.52 -9.29 -10.46
CA GLU A 413 -18.52 -10.34 -10.27
C GLU A 413 -17.90 -11.57 -9.58
N GLY A 414 -18.56 -12.06 -8.53
CA GLY A 414 -18.06 -13.14 -7.70
C GLY A 414 -17.05 -12.71 -6.63
N GLN A 415 -16.58 -11.47 -6.64
CA GLN A 415 -15.74 -10.95 -5.56
C GLN A 415 -16.58 -10.66 -4.32
N SER A 416 -16.02 -10.94 -3.15
CA SER A 416 -16.60 -10.56 -1.87
C SER A 416 -15.67 -9.64 -1.12
N VAL A 417 -16.24 -8.68 -0.41
CA VAL A 417 -15.58 -7.97 0.68
C VAL A 417 -16.16 -8.49 1.97
N SER A 418 -15.34 -9.11 2.78
CA SER A 418 -15.81 -9.64 4.06
C SER A 418 -15.20 -8.85 5.23
N PRO A 419 -16.05 -8.34 6.09
CA PRO A 419 -17.43 -7.89 5.88
C PRO A 419 -17.45 -6.54 5.15
N ALA A 420 -18.54 -6.22 4.45
CA ALA A 420 -18.75 -4.91 3.82
C ALA A 420 -18.99 -3.82 4.88
N THR A 421 -17.97 -3.56 5.71
CA THR A 421 -18.01 -2.59 6.81
C THR A 421 -17.18 -1.36 6.46
N ALA A 422 -17.59 -0.23 7.00
CA ALA A 422 -16.79 0.97 6.96
C ALA A 422 -15.59 0.83 7.93
N MET A 423 -14.39 1.20 7.48
CA MET A 423 -13.17 1.17 8.29
C MET A 423 -13.33 2.05 9.55
N VAL A 424 -14.05 3.16 9.42
CA VAL A 424 -14.35 4.08 10.53
C VAL A 424 -15.13 3.43 11.68
N ARG A 425 -15.77 2.27 11.46
CA ARG A 425 -16.45 1.44 12.47
C ARG A 425 -15.71 0.15 12.81
N SER A 426 -14.51 -0.04 12.30
CA SER A 426 -13.77 -1.27 12.53
C SER A 426 -13.08 -1.27 13.87
N ASP A 427 -13.41 -2.22 14.74
CA ASP A 427 -12.72 -2.43 16.02
C ASP A 427 -11.25 -2.81 15.84
N SER A 428 -10.88 -3.37 14.69
CA SER A 428 -9.49 -3.63 14.30
C SER A 428 -8.74 -2.38 13.86
N LEU A 429 -9.43 -1.24 13.71
CA LEU A 429 -8.88 0.03 13.24
C LEU A 429 -8.30 -0.01 11.82
N GLY A 430 -8.68 -1.02 11.04
CA GLY A 430 -8.33 -1.18 9.64
C GLY A 430 -6.84 -1.09 9.36
N ILE A 431 -6.49 -0.50 8.22
CA ILE A 431 -5.09 -0.37 7.76
C ILE A 431 -4.23 0.51 8.68
N ILE A 432 -4.81 1.43 9.45
CA ILE A 432 -4.03 2.31 10.32
C ILE A 432 -3.32 1.49 11.41
N ALA A 433 -4.04 0.56 12.04
CA ALA A 433 -3.46 -0.34 13.04
C ALA A 433 -2.47 -1.33 12.42
N GLY A 434 -2.81 -1.91 11.27
CA GLY A 434 -1.95 -2.84 10.55
C GLY A 434 -0.60 -2.22 10.20
N LEU A 435 -0.60 -1.06 9.59
CA LEU A 435 0.61 -0.32 9.21
C LEU A 435 1.43 0.11 10.42
N ALA A 436 0.77 0.62 11.47
CA ALA A 436 1.44 1.07 12.68
C ALA A 436 2.21 -0.07 13.39
N ASN A 437 1.65 -1.29 13.40
CA ASN A 437 2.31 -2.49 13.96
C ASN A 437 3.58 -2.91 13.20
N ARG A 438 3.84 -2.34 12.04
CA ARG A 438 4.96 -2.69 11.15
C ARG A 438 5.95 -1.55 10.97
N ARG A 439 5.70 -0.39 11.58
CA ARG A 439 6.65 0.71 11.61
C ARG A 439 7.82 0.38 12.55
N VAL A 440 9.03 0.83 12.16
CA VAL A 440 10.22 0.71 13.00
C VAL A 440 10.73 2.09 13.41
N TYR A 441 11.05 2.23 14.69
CA TYR A 441 11.65 3.45 15.24
C TYR A 441 12.98 3.79 14.57
N GLY A 442 13.21 5.07 14.32
CA GLY A 442 14.47 5.58 13.77
C GLY A 442 14.72 5.23 12.30
N ARG A 443 13.69 4.75 11.61
CA ARG A 443 13.72 4.55 10.15
C ARG A 443 12.56 5.28 9.49
N PRO A 444 12.80 5.91 8.32
CA PRO A 444 11.70 6.39 7.49
C PRO A 444 10.76 5.25 7.15
N TYR A 445 9.46 5.55 7.05
CA TYR A 445 8.45 4.54 6.79
C TYR A 445 7.63 4.90 5.57
N THR A 446 7.69 4.07 4.54
CA THR A 446 6.82 4.15 3.36
C THR A 446 5.71 3.12 3.44
N VAL A 447 4.60 3.45 2.81
CA VAL A 447 3.48 2.56 2.57
C VAL A 447 3.29 2.52 1.07
N SER A 448 4.07 1.66 0.41
CA SER A 448 4.14 1.68 -1.06
C SER A 448 2.92 1.08 -1.74
N GLU A 449 2.09 0.35 -0.99
CA GLU A 449 0.78 -0.08 -1.45
C GLU A 449 -0.22 -0.02 -0.30
N TRP A 450 -1.31 0.70 -0.53
CA TRP A 450 -2.48 0.68 0.33
C TRP A 450 -3.73 0.98 -0.51
N ASP A 451 -4.86 0.46 -0.08
CA ASP A 451 -6.14 0.84 -0.64
C ASP A 451 -7.30 0.50 0.32
N ASN A 452 -8.44 1.13 0.09
CA ASN A 452 -9.75 0.68 0.53
C ASN A 452 -10.50 0.23 -0.72
N CYS A 453 -10.53 -1.08 -0.96
CA CYS A 453 -10.77 -1.63 -2.28
C CYS A 453 -12.25 -1.61 -2.72
N LEU A 454 -12.48 -1.44 -4.03
CA LEU A 454 -13.75 -1.80 -4.65
C LEU A 454 -13.93 -3.33 -4.54
N PRO A 455 -15.12 -3.87 -4.17
CA PRO A 455 -16.43 -3.23 -4.18
C PRO A 455 -16.91 -2.67 -2.83
N ASN A 456 -16.05 -2.43 -1.83
CA ASN A 456 -16.49 -1.87 -0.55
C ASN A 456 -17.25 -0.55 -0.77
N PRO A 457 -18.53 -0.43 -0.35
CA PRO A 457 -19.32 0.77 -0.58
C PRO A 457 -18.81 2.01 0.17
N TYR A 458 -18.02 1.83 1.23
CA TYR A 458 -17.51 2.91 2.11
C TYR A 458 -16.09 3.37 1.77
N ARG A 459 -15.52 2.90 0.67
CA ARG A 459 -14.11 3.12 0.30
C ARG A 459 -13.69 4.59 0.12
N ALA A 460 -14.67 5.52 0.01
CA ALA A 460 -14.40 6.97 0.00
C ALA A 460 -13.67 7.47 1.26
N GLU A 461 -13.71 6.72 2.36
CA GLU A 461 -13.00 7.07 3.60
C GLU A 461 -11.47 6.96 3.46
N GLY A 462 -10.98 6.02 2.62
CA GLY A 462 -9.56 5.65 2.54
C GLY A 462 -8.60 6.82 2.35
N PRO A 463 -8.73 7.67 1.31
CA PRO A 463 -7.77 8.75 1.06
C PRO A 463 -7.66 9.77 2.21
N VAL A 464 -8.76 10.12 2.86
CA VAL A 464 -8.76 11.09 3.97
C VAL A 464 -8.19 10.47 5.23
N PHE A 465 -8.52 9.21 5.55
CA PHE A 465 -7.91 8.47 6.65
C PHE A 465 -6.40 8.35 6.48
N MET A 466 -5.96 7.92 5.28
CA MET A 466 -4.53 7.76 5.02
C MET A 466 -3.79 9.10 5.12
N ALA A 467 -4.28 10.16 4.51
CA ALA A 467 -3.64 11.48 4.58
C ALA A 467 -3.56 12.00 6.01
N ALA A 468 -4.63 11.87 6.81
CA ALA A 468 -4.69 12.33 8.19
C ALA A 468 -3.69 11.58 9.09
N TYR A 469 -3.72 10.26 9.06
CA TYR A 469 -2.84 9.45 9.90
C TYR A 469 -1.40 9.39 9.39
N ALA A 470 -1.17 9.46 8.09
CA ALA A 470 0.18 9.60 7.54
C ALA A 470 0.84 10.93 7.96
N CYS A 471 0.06 12.02 8.10
CA CYS A 471 0.58 13.25 8.71
C CYS A 471 0.94 13.06 10.19
N LEU A 472 0.03 12.50 10.98
CA LEU A 472 0.24 12.28 12.42
C LEU A 472 1.44 11.37 12.70
N GLN A 473 1.59 10.33 11.89
CA GLN A 473 2.61 9.29 12.03
C GLN A 473 3.92 9.58 11.27
N ASP A 474 3.93 10.56 10.36
CA ASP A 474 5.01 10.84 9.41
C ASP A 474 5.30 9.63 8.49
N TRP A 475 4.27 9.07 7.86
CA TRP A 475 4.38 8.03 6.83
C TRP A 475 4.39 8.65 5.42
N HIS A 476 4.88 7.88 4.43
CA HIS A 476 4.90 8.27 3.02
C HIS A 476 4.04 7.31 2.20
N PRO A 477 2.74 7.59 2.00
CA PRO A 477 1.81 6.66 1.39
C PRO A 477 1.74 6.77 -0.13
N MET A 478 1.67 5.60 -0.79
CA MET A 478 1.40 5.44 -2.22
C MET A 478 0.20 4.52 -2.40
N GLN A 479 -0.88 5.04 -2.98
CA GLN A 479 -2.10 4.28 -3.20
C GLN A 479 -1.95 3.28 -4.35
N TYR A 480 -2.40 2.07 -4.17
CA TYR A 480 -2.45 1.02 -5.18
C TYR A 480 -3.83 1.02 -5.85
N ALA A 481 -4.01 0.97 -7.11
CA ALA A 481 -3.12 1.33 -8.19
C ALA A 481 -3.72 2.55 -8.90
N TYR A 482 -2.94 3.63 -9.07
CA TYR A 482 -3.47 4.79 -9.81
C TYR A 482 -3.93 4.38 -11.19
N LEU A 483 -3.13 3.58 -11.89
CA LEU A 483 -3.48 3.08 -13.20
C LEU A 483 -2.74 1.77 -13.52
N ALA A 484 -3.46 0.82 -14.10
CA ALA A 484 -2.91 -0.42 -14.66
C ALA A 484 -2.98 -0.44 -16.19
N LEU A 485 -4.04 0.11 -16.76
CA LEU A 485 -4.31 0.18 -18.20
C LEU A 485 -4.39 1.65 -18.62
N ILE A 486 -3.99 1.93 -19.86
CA ILE A 486 -3.89 3.31 -20.37
C ILE A 486 -5.12 3.71 -21.21
N ASP A 487 -6.15 2.89 -21.27
CA ASP A 487 -7.38 3.21 -22.00
C ASP A 487 -8.19 4.29 -21.27
N ASP A 488 -8.63 5.29 -22.02
CA ASP A 488 -9.49 6.38 -21.51
C ASP A 488 -10.92 5.90 -21.19
N ASP A 489 -11.31 4.70 -21.66
CA ASP A 489 -12.59 4.07 -21.39
C ASP A 489 -12.37 2.63 -20.91
N PRO A 490 -12.18 2.40 -19.61
CA PRO A 490 -11.94 1.08 -19.09
C PRO A 490 -13.18 0.21 -19.23
N LYS A 491 -13.12 -0.78 -20.09
CA LYS A 491 -14.17 -1.78 -20.25
C LYS A 491 -14.25 -2.75 -19.07
N SER A 492 -13.19 -2.84 -18.28
CA SER A 492 -13.12 -3.60 -17.06
C SER A 492 -12.35 -2.80 -16.02
N ILE A 493 -12.89 -2.64 -14.82
CA ILE A 493 -12.18 -2.07 -13.67
C ILE A 493 -11.80 -3.22 -12.76
N ASN A 494 -10.53 -3.27 -12.34
CA ASN A 494 -10.15 -4.12 -11.23
C ASN A 494 -10.44 -3.43 -9.89
N SER A 495 -10.37 -4.18 -8.82
CA SER A 495 -10.75 -3.71 -7.49
C SER A 495 -9.85 -2.61 -6.91
N PHE A 496 -8.72 -2.34 -7.55
CA PHE A 496 -7.68 -1.45 -7.04
C PHE A 496 -7.49 -0.16 -7.85
N MET A 497 -8.21 0.01 -8.97
CA MET A 497 -7.98 1.19 -9.84
C MET A 497 -8.59 2.46 -9.28
N VAL A 498 -7.74 3.43 -8.97
CA VAL A 498 -8.10 4.71 -8.34
C VAL A 498 -8.62 5.73 -9.35
N PHE A 499 -7.94 5.92 -10.49
CA PHE A 499 -8.27 7.00 -11.44
C PHE A 499 -9.66 6.88 -12.08
N TYR A 500 -10.25 5.71 -12.04
CA TYR A 500 -11.60 5.48 -12.54
C TYR A 500 -12.66 5.39 -11.43
N ASP A 501 -12.23 5.41 -10.17
CA ASP A 501 -13.13 5.29 -9.03
C ASP A 501 -13.51 6.66 -8.45
N PRO A 502 -14.75 7.12 -8.66
CA PRO A 502 -15.19 8.40 -8.14
C PRO A 502 -15.20 8.49 -6.61
N ALA A 503 -15.32 7.35 -5.90
CA ALA A 503 -15.28 7.36 -4.44
C ALA A 503 -13.94 7.91 -3.93
N HIS A 504 -12.83 7.52 -4.56
CA HIS A 504 -11.52 8.03 -4.26
C HIS A 504 -11.24 9.39 -4.91
N MET A 505 -11.52 9.52 -6.22
CA MET A 505 -11.16 10.71 -6.99
C MET A 505 -11.77 12.00 -6.45
N ASN A 506 -12.99 11.94 -5.90
CA ASN A 506 -13.65 13.12 -5.37
C ASN A 506 -12.99 13.68 -4.08
N VAL A 507 -12.24 12.88 -3.35
CA VAL A 507 -11.59 13.30 -2.09
C VAL A 507 -10.07 13.40 -2.18
N LEU A 508 -9.47 12.94 -3.29
CA LEU A 508 -8.01 13.06 -3.50
C LEU A 508 -7.50 14.50 -3.40
N PRO A 509 -8.19 15.55 -3.94
CA PRO A 509 -7.72 16.92 -3.77
C PRO A 509 -7.59 17.34 -2.32
N ALA A 510 -8.57 17.01 -1.48
CA ALA A 510 -8.53 17.32 -0.05
C ALA A 510 -7.42 16.53 0.68
N ALA A 511 -7.24 15.25 0.33
CA ALA A 511 -6.18 14.41 0.89
C ALA A 511 -4.79 14.92 0.52
N ALA A 512 -4.56 15.29 -0.75
CA ALA A 512 -3.30 15.85 -1.22
C ALA A 512 -2.97 17.18 -0.52
N LEU A 513 -3.95 18.10 -0.41
CA LEU A 513 -3.78 19.36 0.33
C LEU A 513 -3.39 19.11 1.78
N MET A 514 -4.11 18.22 2.45
CA MET A 514 -3.87 17.86 3.85
C MET A 514 -2.46 17.32 4.06
N PHE A 515 -2.06 16.36 3.23
CA PHE A 515 -0.77 15.68 3.38
C PHE A 515 0.41 16.56 2.96
N GLN A 516 0.39 17.11 1.75
CA GLN A 516 1.54 17.84 1.19
C GLN A 516 1.88 19.11 2.00
N ARG A 517 0.87 19.76 2.56
CA ARG A 517 1.06 20.98 3.35
C ARG A 517 1.19 20.74 4.86
N ARG A 518 1.13 19.48 5.30
CA ARG A 518 1.08 19.13 6.74
C ARG A 518 -0.05 19.88 7.46
N ASP A 519 -1.26 19.82 6.91
CA ASP A 519 -2.40 20.48 7.55
C ASP A 519 -2.73 19.84 8.91
N ILE A 520 -2.43 18.55 9.07
CA ILE A 520 -2.36 17.86 10.35
C ILE A 520 -0.92 17.84 10.83
N LYS A 521 -0.69 18.21 12.08
CA LYS A 521 0.63 18.18 12.70
C LYS A 521 1.10 16.76 12.94
N GLU A 522 2.37 16.55 12.73
CA GLU A 522 3.07 15.33 13.15
C GLU A 522 3.01 15.22 14.68
N ALA A 523 2.79 14.02 15.20
CA ALA A 523 2.84 13.77 16.63
C ALA A 523 4.27 13.99 17.16
N SER A 524 4.39 14.81 18.20
CA SER A 524 5.68 15.15 18.82
C SER A 524 6.27 14.02 19.65
N THR A 525 5.46 13.01 20.01
CA THR A 525 5.87 11.87 20.82
C THR A 525 5.10 10.62 20.43
N GLY A 526 5.56 9.46 20.92
CA GLY A 526 4.95 8.18 20.64
C GLY A 526 5.32 7.11 21.66
N TYR A 527 4.88 5.90 21.41
CA TYR A 527 5.30 4.71 22.12
C TYR A 527 5.82 3.69 21.11
N PHE A 528 7.07 3.28 21.28
CA PHE A 528 7.72 2.27 20.46
C PHE A 528 7.99 1.05 21.32
N GLU A 529 7.37 -0.07 20.95
CA GLU A 529 7.48 -1.32 21.70
C GLU A 529 8.89 -1.90 21.52
N PRO A 530 9.67 -2.05 22.60
CA PRO A 530 11.03 -2.56 22.49
C PRO A 530 11.02 -4.06 22.19
N VAL A 531 11.84 -4.47 21.25
CA VAL A 531 12.16 -5.87 20.94
C VAL A 531 13.60 -6.09 21.33
N ALA A 532 13.86 -6.86 22.39
CA ALA A 532 15.22 -7.10 22.86
C ALA A 532 16.03 -7.90 21.84
N ALA A 533 17.36 -7.69 21.86
CA ALA A 533 18.29 -8.44 21.01
C ALA A 533 18.07 -9.96 21.17
N GLY A 534 17.90 -10.64 20.04
CA GLY A 534 17.64 -12.08 20.00
C GLY A 534 16.16 -12.48 20.13
N GLN A 535 15.26 -11.66 20.65
CA GLN A 535 13.83 -11.98 20.72
C GLN A 535 13.23 -12.15 19.31
N PHE A 536 13.65 -11.36 18.34
CA PHE A 536 13.17 -11.48 16.96
C PHE A 536 13.60 -12.80 16.29
N MET A 537 14.63 -13.48 16.83
CA MET A 537 15.08 -14.79 16.36
C MET A 537 14.26 -15.95 16.92
N ASP A 538 13.35 -15.69 17.86
CA ASP A 538 12.43 -16.70 18.37
C ASP A 538 11.13 -16.69 17.54
N PRO A 539 10.86 -17.73 16.74
CA PRO A 539 9.65 -17.78 15.93
C PRO A 539 8.35 -17.84 16.74
N ALA A 540 8.43 -18.10 18.05
CA ALA A 540 7.29 -18.03 18.97
C ALA A 540 7.05 -16.62 19.51
N PHE A 541 8.02 -15.72 19.38
CA PHE A 541 7.87 -14.36 19.90
C PHE A 541 6.87 -13.55 19.07
N SER A 542 5.96 -12.89 19.77
CA SER A 542 5.04 -11.92 19.17
C SER A 542 4.97 -10.67 20.04
N PRO A 543 5.18 -9.47 19.48
CA PRO A 543 5.00 -8.22 20.22
C PRO A 543 3.53 -8.05 20.62
N GLN A 544 3.29 -7.22 21.63
CA GLN A 544 1.93 -6.98 22.14
C GLN A 544 1.02 -6.25 21.14
N ARG A 545 1.61 -5.52 20.20
CA ARG A 545 0.91 -4.81 19.11
C ARG A 545 -0.18 -3.86 19.60
N ASN A 546 0.21 -2.91 20.46
CA ASN A 546 -0.70 -1.89 21.00
C ASN A 546 -1.04 -0.78 20.00
N SER A 547 -1.49 -1.17 18.81
CA SER A 547 -1.71 -0.28 17.66
C SER A 547 -2.71 0.86 17.88
N ARG A 548 -3.58 0.78 18.91
CA ARG A 548 -4.44 1.90 19.30
C ARG A 548 -3.65 3.15 19.68
N VAL A 549 -2.40 3.01 20.11
CA VAL A 549 -1.50 4.16 20.33
C VAL A 549 -1.34 5.00 19.07
N ALA A 550 -1.36 4.38 17.88
CA ALA A 550 -1.23 5.10 16.62
C ALA A 550 -2.34 6.11 16.34
N LEU A 551 -3.46 6.00 17.03
CA LEU A 551 -4.55 6.97 16.93
C LEU A 551 -4.30 8.23 17.78
N LEU A 552 -3.43 8.11 18.75
CA LEU A 552 -3.10 9.16 19.74
C LEU A 552 -1.79 9.86 19.37
N GLY A 553 -0.73 9.11 19.03
CA GLY A 553 0.61 9.58 18.73
C GLY A 553 1.38 8.57 17.89
N LYS A 554 2.69 8.75 17.73
CA LYS A 554 3.51 7.80 16.94
C LYS A 554 3.54 6.42 17.60
N TYR A 555 3.53 5.37 16.78
CA TYR A 555 3.62 3.99 17.25
C TYR A 555 4.44 3.11 16.29
N GLY A 556 5.13 2.11 16.84
CA GLY A 556 5.89 1.12 16.09
C GLY A 556 6.69 0.20 17.00
N LEU A 557 7.58 -0.60 16.41
CA LEU A 557 8.58 -1.42 17.12
C LEU A 557 9.90 -0.67 17.22
N ALA A 558 10.71 -1.00 18.22
CA ALA A 558 12.08 -0.52 18.36
C ALA A 558 13.03 -1.70 18.49
N PHE A 559 14.10 -1.69 17.69
CA PHE A 559 15.20 -2.67 17.71
C PHE A 559 16.47 -1.97 18.17
N PRO A 560 16.82 -2.03 19.49
CA PRO A 560 17.96 -1.29 20.03
C PRO A 560 19.33 -1.71 19.49
N ASP A 561 19.42 -2.88 18.88
CA ASP A 561 20.62 -3.39 18.20
C ASP A 561 20.77 -2.87 16.76
N VAL A 562 19.74 -2.24 16.19
CA VAL A 562 19.75 -1.64 14.84
C VAL A 562 19.77 -0.12 14.90
N VAL A 563 19.00 0.46 15.81
CA VAL A 563 18.87 1.92 16.03
C VAL A 563 18.82 2.18 17.52
N ASP A 564 19.55 3.18 17.99
CA ASP A 564 19.52 3.58 19.39
C ASP A 564 18.10 3.69 19.92
N ALA A 565 17.87 3.19 21.11
CA ALA A 565 16.55 3.17 21.72
C ALA A 565 15.94 4.58 21.79
N PRO A 566 14.60 4.71 21.67
CA PRO A 566 13.93 6.00 21.79
C PRO A 566 14.25 6.63 23.15
N GLY A 567 14.65 7.90 23.15
CA GLY A 567 15.06 8.61 24.35
C GLY A 567 13.93 8.78 25.39
N ALA A 568 12.66 8.70 24.96
CA ALA A 568 11.50 8.66 25.85
C ALA A 568 10.30 8.03 25.15
N ASN A 569 9.87 6.85 25.62
CA ASN A 569 8.55 6.31 25.31
C ASN A 569 7.48 6.97 26.18
N ASN A 570 6.39 7.43 25.58
CA ASN A 570 5.29 8.01 26.31
C ASN A 570 4.34 6.91 26.83
N ALA A 571 4.57 6.45 28.06
CA ALA A 571 3.77 5.40 28.71
C ALA A 571 2.30 5.82 28.93
N ASP A 572 1.99 7.11 28.98
CA ASP A 572 0.60 7.57 29.13
C ASP A 572 -0.21 7.30 27.86
N LEU A 573 0.41 7.37 26.67
CA LEU A 573 -0.25 6.97 25.42
C LEU A 573 -0.61 5.49 25.43
N LEU A 574 0.32 4.63 25.90
CA LEU A 574 0.06 3.20 26.04
C LEU A 574 -1.10 2.94 27.02
N LYS A 575 -1.08 3.60 28.18
CA LYS A 575 -2.15 3.48 29.17
C LYS A 575 -3.51 3.91 28.62
N GLN A 576 -3.55 5.04 27.90
CA GLN A 576 -4.78 5.52 27.26
C GLN A 576 -5.29 4.57 26.17
N ALA A 577 -4.39 3.99 25.37
CA ALA A 577 -4.72 3.06 24.31
C ALA A 577 -5.19 1.69 24.83
N SER A 578 -4.69 1.28 25.99
CA SER A 578 -5.01 -0.02 26.62
C SER A 578 -6.36 -0.05 27.35
N ASP A 579 -7.04 1.09 27.47
CA ASP A 579 -8.39 1.17 28.03
C ASP A 579 -9.40 0.57 27.04
N GLY A 580 -9.73 -0.71 27.22
CA GLY A 580 -10.64 -1.47 26.35
C GLY A 580 -12.09 -0.94 26.35
N THR A 581 -12.44 0.00 27.23
CA THR A 581 -13.76 0.65 27.28
C THR A 581 -13.84 1.88 26.40
N LYS A 582 -12.71 2.39 25.92
CA LYS A 582 -12.65 3.56 25.04
C LYS A 582 -13.01 3.20 23.60
N HIS A 583 -13.94 3.95 23.06
CA HIS A 583 -14.29 3.93 21.64
C HIS A 583 -13.99 5.27 20.95
N VAL A 584 -13.44 6.23 21.66
CA VAL A 584 -13.08 7.57 21.16
C VAL A 584 -11.61 7.82 21.41
N TYR A 585 -10.91 8.12 20.33
CA TYR A 585 -9.47 8.39 20.33
C TYR A 585 -9.23 9.80 19.79
N GLU A 586 -8.51 10.61 20.53
CA GLU A 586 -8.13 11.96 20.14
C GLU A 586 -6.61 12.05 20.08
N SER A 587 -6.08 12.52 18.94
CA SER A 587 -4.63 12.67 18.76
C SER A 587 -4.07 13.72 19.75
N ILE A 588 -2.81 13.54 20.15
CA ILE A 588 -2.11 14.52 21.03
C ILE A 588 -1.99 15.91 20.38
N THR A 589 -2.20 16.02 19.09
CA THR A 589 -2.25 17.29 18.36
C THR A 589 -3.61 17.99 18.52
N GLY A 590 -4.65 17.27 19.00
CA GLY A 590 -6.03 17.75 19.07
C GLY A 590 -6.72 17.94 17.72
N GLU A 591 -6.08 17.52 16.63
CA GLU A 591 -6.56 17.75 15.26
C GLU A 591 -7.33 16.58 14.67
N LEU A 592 -7.17 15.37 15.25
CA LEU A 592 -7.90 14.16 14.84
C LEU A 592 -8.69 13.60 16.03
N ARG A 593 -9.96 13.28 15.79
CA ARG A 593 -10.81 12.58 16.75
C ARG A 593 -11.58 11.48 16.03
N TRP A 594 -11.30 10.23 16.38
CA TRP A 594 -11.98 9.07 15.84
C TRP A 594 -12.87 8.42 16.90
N ASP A 595 -14.17 8.45 16.66
CA ASP A 595 -15.20 7.79 17.44
C ASP A 595 -15.62 6.50 16.71
N VAL A 596 -15.00 5.38 17.07
CA VAL A 596 -15.24 4.07 16.45
C VAL A 596 -16.67 3.61 16.71
N GLY A 597 -17.20 3.86 17.92
CA GLY A 597 -18.56 3.46 18.30
C GLY A 597 -19.64 4.15 17.47
N GLN A 598 -19.44 5.42 17.15
CA GLN A 598 -20.34 6.16 16.27
C GLN A 598 -19.99 6.01 14.79
N GLY A 599 -18.80 5.52 14.48
CA GLY A 599 -18.28 5.44 13.11
C GLY A 599 -18.02 6.82 12.52
N LEU A 600 -17.29 7.67 13.23
CA LEU A 600 -17.05 9.06 12.81
C LEU A 600 -15.60 9.47 13.10
N LEU A 601 -14.87 9.85 12.04
CA LEU A 601 -13.61 10.57 12.16
C LEU A 601 -13.86 12.05 11.89
N THR A 602 -13.34 12.92 12.75
CA THR A 602 -13.28 14.36 12.52
C THR A 602 -11.83 14.81 12.34
N VAL A 603 -11.62 15.66 11.35
CA VAL A 603 -10.37 16.39 11.09
C VAL A 603 -10.62 17.86 11.43
N ASN A 604 -9.80 18.42 12.31
CA ASN A 604 -9.99 19.79 12.81
C ASN A 604 -8.67 20.54 12.90
N SER A 605 -8.14 20.93 11.74
CA SER A 605 -6.95 21.78 11.69
C SER A 605 -7.29 23.18 11.16
N PRO A 606 -6.40 24.18 11.30
CA PRO A 606 -6.69 25.53 10.83
C PRO A 606 -6.97 25.64 9.32
N ARG A 607 -6.40 24.73 8.50
CA ARG A 607 -6.47 24.79 7.03
C ARG A 607 -7.35 23.71 6.42
N THR A 608 -7.66 22.64 7.17
CA THR A 608 -8.52 21.55 6.71
C THR A 608 -9.40 21.06 7.86
N GLN A 609 -10.72 21.07 7.61
CA GLN A 609 -11.71 20.57 8.58
C GLN A 609 -12.73 19.71 7.84
N GLY A 610 -13.12 18.57 8.46
CA GLY A 610 -14.06 17.68 7.81
C GLY A 610 -14.47 16.48 8.64
N VAL A 611 -15.37 15.71 8.07
CA VAL A 611 -15.93 14.48 8.64
C VAL A 611 -15.78 13.32 7.67
N VAL A 612 -15.56 12.14 8.22
CA VAL A 612 -15.58 10.87 7.49
C VAL A 612 -16.45 9.90 8.27
N GLY A 613 -17.52 9.39 7.65
CA GLY A 613 -18.34 8.35 8.25
C GLY A 613 -19.82 8.75 8.44
N PHE A 614 -20.36 8.43 9.61
CA PHE A 614 -21.78 8.43 9.91
C PHE A 614 -22.16 9.59 10.85
N THR A 615 -22.62 10.70 10.31
CA THR A 615 -23.08 11.84 11.11
C THR A 615 -24.49 11.65 11.66
N GLN A 616 -25.29 10.79 11.01
CA GLN A 616 -26.69 10.53 11.38
C GLN A 616 -27.57 11.81 11.40
N GLY A 617 -27.30 12.75 10.50
CA GLY A 617 -28.01 14.04 10.45
C GLY A 617 -27.67 15.00 11.57
N ARG A 618 -26.71 14.67 12.46
CA ARG A 618 -26.28 15.55 13.54
C ARG A 618 -25.33 16.63 13.03
N ALA A 619 -25.42 17.82 13.60
CA ALA A 619 -24.45 18.87 13.36
C ALA A 619 -23.12 18.54 14.09
N VAL A 620 -22.05 18.43 13.32
CA VAL A 620 -20.68 18.23 13.82
C VAL A 620 -19.94 19.56 13.73
N ALA A 621 -19.71 20.17 14.88
CA ALA A 621 -18.99 21.44 14.97
C ALA A 621 -17.50 21.18 15.19
N MET A 622 -16.67 21.83 14.38
CA MET A 622 -15.22 21.88 14.47
C MET A 622 -14.79 23.33 14.77
N GLY A 623 -13.56 23.73 14.51
CA GLY A 623 -13.09 25.09 14.74
C GLY A 623 -13.90 26.15 14.00
N ASP A 624 -13.74 26.19 12.68
CA ASP A 624 -14.41 27.18 11.81
C ASP A 624 -15.51 26.57 10.92
N VAL A 625 -15.69 25.25 10.92
CA VAL A 625 -16.66 24.55 10.08
C VAL A 625 -17.65 23.77 10.94
N THR A 626 -18.93 23.87 10.61
CA THR A 626 -19.98 22.98 11.11
C THR A 626 -20.63 22.28 9.94
N LEU A 627 -20.69 20.94 10.00
CA LEU A 627 -21.27 20.08 8.97
C LEU A 627 -22.47 19.33 9.54
N GLU A 628 -23.56 19.35 8.79
CA GLU A 628 -24.75 18.55 9.05
C GLU A 628 -25.05 17.76 7.79
N VAL A 629 -24.76 16.47 7.78
CA VAL A 629 -24.83 15.60 6.59
C VAL A 629 -25.98 14.65 6.74
N GLY A 630 -26.84 14.61 5.74
CA GLY A 630 -28.05 13.80 5.75
C GLY A 630 -27.87 12.37 5.23
N ASN A 631 -26.75 12.09 4.54
CA ASN A 631 -26.43 10.74 4.08
C ASN A 631 -26.12 9.81 5.25
N ASP A 632 -26.40 8.52 5.10
CA ASP A 632 -25.99 7.52 6.08
C ASP A 632 -24.47 7.53 6.26
N PHE A 633 -23.75 7.52 5.16
CA PHE A 633 -22.28 7.59 5.11
C PHE A 633 -21.85 8.66 4.12
N ALA A 634 -20.93 9.51 4.53
CA ALA A 634 -20.28 10.46 3.64
C ALA A 634 -18.91 10.92 4.15
N VAL A 635 -18.14 11.45 3.22
CA VAL A 635 -16.91 12.20 3.45
C VAL A 635 -17.16 13.64 3.00
N VAL A 636 -16.97 14.61 3.88
CA VAL A 636 -17.06 16.04 3.56
C VAL A 636 -15.89 16.76 4.18
N VAL A 637 -15.04 17.36 3.34
CA VAL A 637 -13.82 18.05 3.77
C VAL A 637 -13.79 19.45 3.18
N VAL A 638 -13.57 20.43 4.03
CA VAL A 638 -13.33 21.83 3.68
C VAL A 638 -11.84 22.12 3.81
N SER A 639 -11.20 22.55 2.73
CA SER A 639 -9.77 22.84 2.68
C SER A 639 -9.52 24.22 2.12
N SER A 640 -8.59 24.97 2.72
CA SER A 640 -8.04 26.20 2.16
C SER A 640 -7.23 25.88 0.89
N LEU A 641 -7.36 26.69 -0.16
CA LEU A 641 -6.59 26.55 -1.39
C LEU A 641 -5.33 27.42 -1.42
N ASP A 642 -5.26 28.45 -0.61
CA ASP A 642 -4.17 29.45 -0.59
C ASP A 642 -3.24 29.32 0.63
N GLY A 643 -3.45 28.29 1.47
CA GLY A 643 -2.61 28.02 2.64
C GLY A 643 -2.93 28.86 3.89
N ALA A 644 -3.82 29.84 3.81
CA ALA A 644 -4.35 30.56 4.96
C ALA A 644 -5.26 29.65 5.80
N SER A 645 -5.61 30.07 7.04
CA SER A 645 -6.65 29.39 7.81
C SER A 645 -8.01 29.44 7.09
N ILE A 646 -8.90 28.47 7.34
CA ILE A 646 -10.25 28.46 6.75
C ILE A 646 -10.97 29.80 7.00
N ARG A 647 -10.79 30.39 8.18
CA ARG A 647 -11.38 31.68 8.56
C ARG A 647 -10.93 32.85 7.68
N GLN A 648 -9.73 32.80 7.13
CA GLN A 648 -9.09 33.91 6.41
C GLN A 648 -8.81 33.63 4.93
N ALA A 649 -9.03 32.40 4.48
CA ALA A 649 -8.68 31.97 3.14
C ALA A 649 -9.44 32.76 2.06
N GLY A 650 -8.73 33.23 1.06
CA GLY A 650 -9.34 33.85 -0.13
C GLY A 650 -10.14 32.85 -0.95
N ARG A 651 -9.75 31.56 -0.90
CA ARG A 651 -10.41 30.48 -1.64
C ARG A 651 -10.44 29.20 -0.79
N LEU A 652 -11.58 28.56 -0.78
CA LEU A 652 -11.80 27.25 -0.12
C LEU A 652 -12.36 26.25 -1.12
N LEU A 653 -12.02 24.99 -0.92
CA LEU A 653 -12.57 23.84 -1.63
C LEU A 653 -13.38 22.99 -0.62
N VAL A 654 -14.59 22.66 -0.98
CA VAL A 654 -15.36 21.58 -0.32
C VAL A 654 -15.35 20.38 -1.24
N SER A 655 -14.73 19.30 -0.77
CA SER A 655 -14.71 18.00 -1.44
C SER A 655 -15.69 17.06 -0.74
N THR A 656 -16.56 16.41 -1.50
CA THR A 656 -17.54 15.46 -0.96
C THR A 656 -17.47 14.14 -1.70
N SER A 657 -17.68 13.05 -0.98
CA SER A 657 -17.87 11.72 -1.55
C SER A 657 -18.75 10.89 -0.63
N ALA A 658 -19.48 9.95 -1.21
CA ALA A 658 -20.26 8.96 -0.49
C ALA A 658 -20.10 7.61 -1.19
N ARG A 659 -21.15 6.79 -1.25
CA ARG A 659 -21.09 5.50 -1.93
C ARG A 659 -21.00 5.69 -3.44
N ALA A 660 -20.31 4.77 -4.12
CA ALA A 660 -20.26 4.73 -5.58
C ALA A 660 -20.21 3.28 -6.06
N GLN A 661 -20.93 2.99 -7.15
CA GLN A 661 -20.99 1.68 -7.78
C GLN A 661 -21.23 1.80 -9.27
N TRP A 662 -20.97 0.74 -10.04
CA TRP A 662 -21.36 0.71 -11.45
C TRP A 662 -22.87 0.64 -11.61
N SER A 663 -23.34 1.23 -12.68
CA SER A 663 -24.76 1.15 -13.06
C SER A 663 -25.17 -0.32 -13.22
N GLY A 664 -26.21 -0.72 -12.48
CA GLY A 664 -26.71 -2.09 -12.45
C GLY A 664 -25.83 -3.10 -11.70
N MET A 665 -24.89 -2.66 -10.85
CA MET A 665 -24.18 -3.54 -9.92
C MET A 665 -25.14 -4.07 -8.86
N GLU A 666 -25.05 -5.37 -8.56
CA GLU A 666 -25.89 -6.05 -7.58
C GLU A 666 -25.02 -6.87 -6.62
N PHE A 667 -25.44 -6.90 -5.36
CA PHE A 667 -24.78 -7.65 -4.28
C PHE A 667 -25.75 -8.66 -3.69
N ASP A 668 -25.25 -9.81 -3.25
CA ASP A 668 -25.96 -10.65 -2.31
C ASP A 668 -25.94 -9.96 -0.93
N GLU A 669 -27.12 -9.60 -0.43
CA GLU A 669 -27.23 -8.83 0.82
C GLU A 669 -26.70 -9.56 2.05
N ARG A 670 -26.70 -10.90 2.04
CA ARG A 670 -26.25 -11.73 3.14
C ARG A 670 -24.75 -11.93 3.16
N THR A 671 -24.14 -12.10 1.99
CA THR A 671 -22.70 -12.45 1.87
C THR A 671 -21.81 -11.30 1.47
N GLY A 672 -22.40 -10.19 0.97
CA GLY A 672 -21.63 -9.08 0.40
C GLY A 672 -20.94 -9.43 -0.93
N VAL A 673 -21.24 -10.58 -1.52
CA VAL A 673 -20.67 -11.00 -2.82
C VAL A 673 -21.33 -10.22 -3.93
N VAL A 674 -20.54 -9.71 -4.87
CA VAL A 674 -21.04 -9.08 -6.09
C VAL A 674 -21.60 -10.16 -7.01
N THR A 675 -22.92 -10.16 -7.20
CA THR A 675 -23.62 -11.11 -8.05
C THR A 675 -23.73 -10.64 -9.50
N LYS A 676 -23.55 -9.33 -9.71
CA LYS A 676 -23.54 -8.70 -11.03
C LYS A 676 -22.64 -7.47 -11.00
N SER A 677 -21.61 -7.44 -11.81
CA SER A 677 -20.62 -6.37 -11.84
C SER A 677 -21.15 -5.02 -12.31
N GLY A 678 -22.25 -5.00 -13.05
CA GLY A 678 -22.76 -3.77 -13.65
C GLY A 678 -21.96 -3.33 -14.88
N ARG A 679 -22.13 -2.06 -15.27
CA ARG A 679 -21.48 -1.45 -16.45
C ARG A 679 -21.20 0.03 -16.21
N PRO A 680 -20.22 0.64 -16.88
CA PRO A 680 -20.09 2.10 -16.89
C PRO A 680 -21.39 2.83 -17.29
N PRO A 681 -21.64 4.04 -16.78
CA PRO A 681 -20.80 4.81 -15.88
C PRO A 681 -20.89 4.34 -14.42
N PHE A 682 -19.91 4.74 -13.60
CA PHE A 682 -20.10 4.76 -12.16
C PHE A 682 -21.26 5.72 -11.82
N LEU A 683 -22.05 5.31 -10.85
CA LEU A 683 -23.04 6.15 -10.20
C LEU A 683 -22.50 6.58 -8.84
N MET A 684 -22.60 7.86 -8.53
CA MET A 684 -22.16 8.46 -7.27
C MET A 684 -23.37 8.90 -6.47
N GLU A 685 -23.44 8.50 -5.22
CA GLU A 685 -24.42 9.02 -4.28
C GLU A 685 -24.15 10.50 -4.02
N PRO A 686 -25.09 11.42 -4.34
CA PRO A 686 -24.92 12.83 -4.06
C PRO A 686 -24.92 13.09 -2.55
N VAL A 687 -24.04 13.96 -2.09
CA VAL A 687 -24.01 14.34 -0.68
C VAL A 687 -24.98 15.49 -0.44
N ALA A 688 -25.85 15.30 0.56
CA ALA A 688 -26.86 16.28 0.98
C ALA A 688 -26.61 16.74 2.40
N GLY A 689 -26.81 18.04 2.68
CA GLY A 689 -26.63 18.59 4.01
C GLY A 689 -26.30 20.07 4.02
N THR A 690 -25.98 20.59 5.19
CA THR A 690 -25.64 22.01 5.41
C THR A 690 -24.18 22.15 5.78
N VAL A 691 -23.50 23.10 5.13
CA VAL A 691 -22.15 23.56 5.47
C VAL A 691 -22.22 24.97 6.03
N ARG A 692 -21.73 25.18 7.26
CA ARG A 692 -21.57 26.49 7.88
C ARG A 692 -20.10 26.77 8.10
N ILE A 693 -19.62 27.90 7.63
CA ILE A 693 -18.22 28.30 7.71
C ILE A 693 -18.13 29.65 8.42
N LYS A 694 -17.38 29.70 9.50
CA LYS A 694 -16.98 30.96 10.13
C LYS A 694 -15.85 31.56 9.29
N HIS A 695 -16.08 32.76 8.81
CA HIS A 695 -15.14 33.44 7.90
C HIS A 695 -15.20 34.95 8.10
N ASP A 696 -14.03 35.62 8.06
CA ASP A 696 -13.90 37.04 8.32
C ASP A 696 -14.57 37.92 7.23
N LYS A 697 -14.78 37.35 6.04
CA LYS A 697 -15.46 38.00 4.90
C LYS A 697 -16.61 37.12 4.39
N PRO A 698 -17.62 37.72 3.73
CA PRO A 698 -18.65 36.95 3.05
C PRO A 698 -18.06 36.04 1.96
N LEU A 699 -18.59 34.84 1.81
CA LEU A 699 -18.18 33.87 0.81
C LEU A 699 -19.26 33.75 -0.30
N THR A 700 -18.83 33.74 -1.54
CA THR A 700 -19.64 33.28 -2.67
C THR A 700 -19.32 31.82 -2.95
N VAL A 701 -20.34 30.99 -3.09
CA VAL A 701 -20.21 29.55 -3.28
C VAL A 701 -20.55 29.17 -4.71
N TYR A 702 -19.64 28.43 -5.36
CA TYR A 702 -19.83 27.92 -6.71
C TYR A 702 -19.84 26.39 -6.71
N ARG A 703 -20.83 25.78 -7.36
CA ARG A 703 -20.79 24.36 -7.67
C ARG A 703 -19.83 24.10 -8.82
N LEU A 704 -19.09 22.99 -8.75
CA LEU A 704 -18.07 22.63 -9.73
C LEU A 704 -18.46 21.38 -10.55
N SER A 705 -18.08 21.35 -11.82
CA SER A 705 -18.06 20.12 -12.61
C SER A 705 -16.94 19.19 -12.12
N SER A 706 -16.94 17.93 -12.57
CA SER A 706 -15.82 16.98 -12.33
C SER A 706 -14.46 17.50 -12.82
N SER A 707 -14.44 18.39 -13.81
CA SER A 707 -13.24 19.06 -14.32
C SER A 707 -12.98 20.45 -13.70
N GLY A 708 -13.59 20.76 -12.55
CA GLY A 708 -13.32 21.98 -11.78
C GLY A 708 -13.94 23.27 -12.34
N LYS A 709 -14.70 23.21 -13.45
CA LYS A 709 -15.38 24.39 -14.01
C LYS A 709 -16.55 24.82 -13.10
N ARG A 710 -16.65 26.11 -12.80
CA ARG A 710 -17.82 26.68 -12.11
C ARG A 710 -19.06 26.55 -12.99
N LEU A 711 -20.10 25.92 -12.43
CA LEU A 711 -21.39 25.67 -13.10
C LEU A 711 -22.47 26.70 -12.75
N GLY A 712 -22.26 27.47 -11.70
CA GLY A 712 -23.17 28.50 -11.20
C GLY A 712 -23.00 28.69 -9.70
N GLU A 713 -23.57 29.79 -9.21
CA GLU A 713 -23.59 30.11 -7.79
C GLU A 713 -24.62 29.24 -7.06
N VAL A 714 -24.34 28.98 -5.79
CA VAL A 714 -25.25 28.33 -4.83
C VAL A 714 -25.78 29.40 -3.90
N GLU A 715 -27.06 29.35 -3.62
CA GLU A 715 -27.68 30.26 -2.64
C GLU A 715 -27.01 30.11 -1.29
N THR A 716 -26.66 31.25 -0.69
CA THR A 716 -26.00 31.33 0.59
C THR A 716 -26.80 32.10 1.60
N GLN A 717 -26.71 31.71 2.85
CA GLN A 717 -27.29 32.42 3.99
C GLN A 717 -26.15 33.07 4.79
N LYS A 718 -26.29 34.36 5.11
CA LYS A 718 -25.38 35.05 6.02
C LYS A 718 -25.69 34.58 7.44
N THR A 719 -24.68 34.09 8.14
CA THR A 719 -24.76 33.75 9.57
C THR A 719 -24.11 34.86 10.40
N ARG A 720 -24.23 34.78 11.73
CA ARG A 720 -23.59 35.73 12.65
C ARG A 720 -22.05 35.80 12.47
N GLU A 721 -21.42 34.66 12.14
CA GLU A 721 -19.95 34.51 12.09
C GLU A 721 -19.42 34.16 10.70
N GLY A 722 -20.26 34.12 9.65
CA GLY A 722 -19.80 33.77 8.31
C GLY A 722 -20.91 33.42 7.32
N THR A 723 -20.75 32.31 6.59
CA THR A 723 -21.61 31.91 5.49
C THR A 723 -22.09 30.47 5.68
N ALA A 724 -23.37 30.21 5.37
CA ALA A 724 -23.93 28.87 5.26
C ALA A 724 -24.49 28.62 3.87
N PHE A 725 -24.43 27.38 3.42
CA PHE A 725 -25.09 26.92 2.18
C PHE A 725 -25.50 25.46 2.28
N GLU A 726 -26.40 25.05 1.39
CA GLU A 726 -26.88 23.69 1.33
C GLU A 726 -26.27 22.91 0.16
N MET A 727 -25.72 21.76 0.47
CA MET A 727 -25.42 20.72 -0.51
C MET A 727 -26.72 19.98 -0.80
N ARG A 728 -27.13 19.97 -2.04
CA ARG A 728 -28.38 19.35 -2.49
C ARG A 728 -28.12 18.44 -3.70
N PRO A 729 -28.85 17.31 -3.85
CA PRO A 729 -28.76 16.45 -5.04
C PRO A 729 -28.98 17.24 -6.35
N GLU A 730 -29.82 18.24 -6.34
CA GLU A 730 -30.16 19.12 -7.49
C GLU A 730 -28.94 19.95 -7.94
N ASN A 731 -27.96 20.17 -7.07
CA ASN A 731 -26.68 20.84 -7.43
C ASN A 731 -25.86 20.01 -8.42
N ARG A 732 -26.10 18.69 -8.49
CA ARG A 732 -25.46 17.74 -9.41
C ARG A 732 -23.93 17.87 -9.46
N CYS A 733 -23.29 18.01 -8.31
CA CYS A 733 -21.85 18.16 -8.16
C CYS A 733 -21.35 17.52 -6.87
N MET A 734 -20.06 17.20 -6.84
CA MET A 734 -19.36 16.63 -5.68
C MET A 734 -18.37 17.64 -5.07
N HIS A 735 -18.19 18.81 -5.70
CA HIS A 735 -17.26 19.82 -5.23
C HIS A 735 -17.86 21.21 -5.28
N TYR A 736 -17.46 22.03 -4.30
CA TYR A 736 -17.82 23.44 -4.25
C TYR A 736 -16.57 24.28 -4.03
N GLU A 737 -16.46 25.37 -4.78
CA GLU A 737 -15.45 26.40 -4.55
C GLU A 737 -16.09 27.59 -3.86
N LEU A 738 -15.44 28.07 -2.79
CA LEU A 738 -15.89 29.24 -2.08
C LEU A 738 -14.82 30.32 -2.23
N VAL A 739 -15.28 31.55 -2.53
CA VAL A 739 -14.39 32.69 -2.77
C VAL A 739 -14.81 33.84 -1.87
N SER A 740 -13.84 34.40 -1.14
CA SER A 740 -14.10 35.59 -0.32
C SER A 740 -14.29 36.83 -1.18
N LYS A 741 -15.27 37.66 -0.81
CA LYS A 741 -15.56 38.95 -1.44
C LYS A 741 -14.58 40.05 -1.01
#